data_ba9b1204e5ed0a8fac7fb500d4c7adb4
#
_entry.id   ba9b1204e5ed0a8fac7fb500d4c7adb4
#
_cell.length_a   1.000
_cell.length_b   1.000
_cell.length_c   1.000
_cell.angle_alpha   90.00
_cell.angle_beta   90.00
_cell.angle_gamma   90.00
#
_symmetry.space_group_name_H-M   'P 1'
#
loop_
_entity.id
_entity.type
_entity.pdbx_description
1 polymer ?
#
loop_
_entity_poly.entity_id
_entity_poly.type
_entity_poly.pdbx_seq_one_letter_code
_entity_poly.pdbx_strand_id
1 'polypeptide(L)'
;MAQRNSSHGARPRWPASGVLLLLCACPLALADVTIAVKGVNTQLRNNVLTYLSFSRYQKTRNLSADTVERLQSRIAPEVQSALKPFGYFQPTVSSAVTAAGPGNWKVSITVHPGPPVILDHVAVRVVGPGASSRRFRRITSHLPFHPGQRLDQAKYDSVRSDLLRTAASYGYLDATLSHHELLVNPGAHTASIDLELQTGVRYRFGATTIAQHAIREKLVRRYLRYREGAPFDLSEVLRTQFALDDSQYFTNVEVLPGDPDRGNHTVPISIRADPNRPNVYSIAAGYESDTGARGILSWEDRRVNSYGHRMSVDLEAAQVTKYSLQSRYVIPIGDPAVENLTLAGTVIQQELADVDARTLSIGPSISRVMGNWQTVWFVNGVQSTGTVNTSWLGAVNPANKQCVAGATAGTSCYAGVTIGIPTNDMLVPGVDLASVPKGYLGEPMFEHGFFAEIRGSQGAFGSKANFLQIHIELERTFRLSRKWHLLLRDELGATAASHFGEMPPAMRFYAGGEGSVRGFEYDGLSPTQKYCLSGSAICAEAQAGGKDVFTGTVEFDRDLPRNFGLAFFFDYGNAFNHLGQQEQAVYNNEEQIVYIKQPLLQYGAGIGFLFRLPVLTLGIDIGQPLSARGSPRLYINFSPKL
;
A
#
# COMPACT_ATOMS: atom_id res chain seq x y z
N MET A 1 58.46 -31.75 17.46
CA MET A 1 59.01 -32.34 16.22
C MET A 1 58.48 -31.43 15.14
N ALA A 2 59.30 -30.50 14.69
CA ALA A 2 60.12 -30.48 13.49
C ALA A 2 59.28 -30.38 12.22
N GLN A 3 59.38 -29.47 11.28
CA GLN A 3 60.44 -28.50 10.91
C GLN A 3 59.85 -27.51 9.90
N ARG A 4 60.30 -26.27 9.99
CA ARG A 4 60.47 -25.23 9.00
C ARG A 4 60.65 -25.73 7.55
N ASN A 5 60.10 -24.99 6.55
CA ASN A 5 61.03 -24.38 5.58
C ASN A 5 60.37 -23.16 4.87
N SER A 6 61.13 -22.10 4.87
CA SER A 6 61.00 -20.84 4.15
C SER A 6 61.48 -21.01 2.71
N SER A 7 60.82 -20.36 1.72
CA SER A 7 61.50 -19.93 0.51
C SER A 7 60.91 -18.64 -0.04
N HIS A 8 61.77 -17.64 -0.09
CA HIS A 8 61.61 -16.37 -0.82
C HIS A 8 61.43 -16.65 -2.33
N GLY A 9 60.54 -15.94 -2.96
CA GLY A 9 60.37 -15.94 -4.41
C GLY A 9 59.94 -14.56 -4.91
N ALA A 10 60.87 -13.95 -5.63
CA ALA A 10 60.93 -12.61 -6.16
C ALA A 10 59.72 -12.19 -7.00
N ARG A 11 59.34 -10.91 -6.90
CA ARG A 11 58.47 -10.20 -7.85
C ARG A 11 59.20 -9.97 -9.18
N PRO A 12 58.64 -10.28 -10.35
CA PRO A 12 59.10 -9.72 -11.60
C PRO A 12 58.46 -8.35 -11.86
N ARG A 13 59.32 -7.35 -12.01
CA ARG A 13 59.01 -6.05 -12.64
C ARG A 13 58.87 -6.31 -14.15
N TRP A 14 57.72 -5.94 -14.70
CA TRP A 14 57.51 -5.87 -16.14
C TRP A 14 57.78 -4.45 -16.64
N PRO A 15 58.52 -4.28 -17.74
CA PRO A 15 58.77 -2.96 -18.32
C PRO A 15 57.56 -2.48 -19.10
N ALA A 16 57.25 -1.18 -18.96
CA ALA A 16 56.31 -0.47 -19.81
C ALA A 16 56.86 -0.36 -21.21
N SER A 17 56.34 -1.17 -22.14
CA SER A 17 56.50 -0.95 -23.58
C SER A 17 55.12 -0.72 -24.18
N GLY A 18 54.83 0.54 -24.50
CA GLY A 18 53.65 0.94 -25.20
C GLY A 18 53.61 0.33 -26.60
N VAL A 19 52.67 -0.58 -26.81
CA VAL A 19 52.21 -0.94 -28.16
C VAL A 19 50.86 -0.24 -28.35
N LEU A 20 50.91 0.87 -29.07
CA LEU A 20 49.77 1.61 -29.59
C LEU A 20 49.16 0.75 -30.71
N LEU A 21 48.26 -0.17 -30.37
CA LEU A 21 47.41 -0.85 -31.34
C LEU A 21 46.36 0.18 -31.83
N LEU A 22 46.67 0.81 -32.95
CA LEU A 22 45.67 1.47 -33.78
C LEU A 22 44.69 0.38 -34.24
N LEU A 23 43.64 0.15 -33.46
CA LEU A 23 42.41 -0.47 -33.95
C LEU A 23 41.79 0.51 -34.93
N CYS A 24 42.08 0.31 -36.23
CA CYS A 24 41.17 0.79 -37.28
C CYS A 24 39.80 0.17 -37.01
N ALA A 25 39.00 0.85 -36.24
CA ALA A 25 37.54 0.64 -36.22
C ALA A 25 37.04 1.10 -37.57
N CYS A 26 37.10 0.23 -38.57
CA CYS A 26 36.18 0.36 -39.70
C CYS A 26 34.77 0.39 -39.10
N PRO A 27 34.00 1.46 -39.22
CA PRO A 27 32.58 1.38 -38.90
C PRO A 27 32.02 0.34 -39.88
N LEU A 28 31.67 -0.83 -39.33
CA LEU A 28 30.76 -1.74 -40.04
C LEU A 28 29.51 -0.92 -40.30
N ALA A 29 29.43 -0.33 -41.50
CA ALA A 29 28.25 0.35 -41.99
C ALA A 29 27.15 -0.71 -41.99
N LEU A 30 26.31 -0.69 -40.99
CA LEU A 30 25.08 -1.48 -40.93
C LEU A 30 24.25 -0.98 -42.12
N ALA A 31 24.01 -1.86 -43.08
CA ALA A 31 23.08 -1.59 -44.16
C ALA A 31 21.72 -1.23 -43.54
N ASP A 32 21.27 -0.02 -43.76
CA ASP A 32 20.07 0.52 -43.08
C ASP A 32 19.20 1.28 -44.09
N VAL A 33 17.89 1.12 -43.98
CA VAL A 33 16.92 1.91 -44.70
C VAL A 33 16.46 3.05 -43.80
N THR A 34 16.95 4.23 -44.04
CA THR A 34 16.55 5.42 -43.30
C THR A 34 15.29 6.03 -43.94
N ILE A 35 14.21 6.13 -43.14
CA ILE A 35 12.93 6.69 -43.61
C ILE A 35 12.67 8.03 -42.94
N ALA A 36 12.50 9.08 -43.74
CA ALA A 36 12.13 10.41 -43.28
C ALA A 36 10.75 10.79 -43.81
N VAL A 37 9.78 11.02 -42.95
CA VAL A 37 8.44 11.51 -43.34
C VAL A 37 8.29 12.95 -42.84
N LYS A 38 7.99 13.86 -43.77
CA LYS A 38 7.84 15.31 -43.57
C LYS A 38 6.44 15.79 -43.95
N GLY A 39 6.04 16.99 -43.49
CA GLY A 39 4.77 17.63 -43.84
C GLY A 39 3.57 17.22 -42.99
N VAL A 40 3.77 16.35 -41.97
CA VAL A 40 2.72 15.87 -41.08
C VAL A 40 3.17 15.94 -39.61
N ASN A 41 2.21 16.01 -38.69
CA ASN A 41 2.48 15.96 -37.28
C ASN A 41 2.96 14.56 -36.81
N THR A 42 3.38 14.44 -35.55
CA THR A 42 3.95 13.20 -34.99
C THR A 42 2.97 12.03 -35.06
N GLN A 43 1.68 12.24 -34.81
CA GLN A 43 0.66 11.19 -34.84
C GLN A 43 0.49 10.61 -36.25
N LEU A 44 0.28 11.47 -37.23
CA LEU A 44 0.15 11.06 -38.65
C LEU A 44 1.42 10.41 -39.16
N ARG A 45 2.59 10.97 -38.82
CA ARG A 45 3.89 10.41 -39.21
C ARG A 45 4.07 8.97 -38.65
N ASN A 46 3.76 8.75 -37.41
CA ASN A 46 3.89 7.41 -36.80
C ASN A 46 2.95 6.41 -37.50
N ASN A 47 1.74 6.82 -37.82
CA ASN A 47 0.81 5.95 -38.54
C ASN A 47 1.29 5.67 -39.97
N VAL A 48 1.79 6.67 -40.69
CA VAL A 48 2.42 6.47 -42.00
C VAL A 48 3.56 5.46 -41.90
N LEU A 49 4.47 5.60 -40.93
CA LEU A 49 5.57 4.67 -40.74
C LEU A 49 5.10 3.23 -40.43
N THR A 50 3.98 3.07 -39.74
CA THR A 50 3.38 1.77 -39.47
C THR A 50 2.82 1.11 -40.73
N TYR A 51 2.23 1.86 -41.60
CA TYR A 51 1.64 1.36 -42.88
C TYR A 51 2.68 1.13 -43.98
N LEU A 52 3.82 1.84 -43.92
CA LEU A 52 4.84 1.73 -44.95
C LEU A 52 5.51 0.37 -45.01
N SER A 53 5.46 -0.30 -46.15
CA SER A 53 6.19 -1.56 -46.37
C SER A 53 7.69 -1.39 -46.19
N PHE A 54 8.27 -0.24 -46.51
CA PHE A 54 9.67 0.08 -46.25
C PHE A 54 10.08 -0.05 -44.76
N SER A 55 9.18 0.23 -43.85
CA SER A 55 9.48 0.13 -42.38
C SER A 55 9.87 -1.28 -41.96
N ARG A 56 9.40 -2.32 -42.65
CA ARG A 56 9.75 -3.72 -42.35
C ARG A 56 11.17 -4.04 -42.77
N TYR A 57 11.76 -3.26 -43.69
CA TYR A 57 13.09 -3.48 -44.24
C TYR A 57 14.17 -2.59 -43.60
N GLN A 58 13.86 -1.81 -42.58
CA GLN A 58 14.82 -0.89 -41.94
C GLN A 58 16.10 -1.58 -41.45
N LYS A 59 16.00 -2.86 -41.08
CA LYS A 59 17.14 -3.67 -40.59
C LYS A 59 17.58 -4.74 -41.60
N THR A 60 17.09 -4.71 -42.81
CA THR A 60 17.40 -5.73 -43.84
C THR A 60 18.64 -5.34 -44.59
N ARG A 61 19.66 -6.18 -44.61
CA ARG A 61 20.90 -6.00 -45.35
C ARG A 61 20.68 -6.34 -46.82
N ASN A 62 21.31 -5.58 -47.72
CA ASN A 62 21.36 -5.82 -49.19
C ASN A 62 19.99 -5.87 -49.86
N LEU A 63 19.17 -4.84 -49.67
CA LEU A 63 17.93 -4.70 -50.40
C LEU A 63 18.21 -4.44 -51.89
N SER A 64 17.70 -5.31 -52.78
CA SER A 64 17.91 -5.19 -54.22
C SER A 64 17.18 -3.98 -54.82
N ALA A 65 17.73 -3.40 -55.87
CA ALA A 65 17.13 -2.26 -56.56
C ALA A 65 15.70 -2.55 -57.05
N ASP A 66 15.43 -3.74 -57.58
CA ASP A 66 14.09 -4.15 -58.05
C ASP A 66 13.09 -4.24 -56.87
N THR A 67 13.53 -4.62 -55.69
CA THR A 67 12.69 -4.62 -54.51
C THR A 67 12.39 -3.19 -54.05
N VAL A 68 13.38 -2.31 -54.10
CA VAL A 68 13.24 -0.90 -53.77
C VAL A 68 12.24 -0.20 -54.73
N GLU A 69 12.34 -0.47 -56.01
CA GLU A 69 11.41 0.10 -57.00
C GLU A 69 9.96 -0.35 -56.74
N ARG A 70 9.75 -1.65 -56.47
CA ARG A 70 8.43 -2.18 -56.08
C ARG A 70 7.91 -1.56 -54.79
N LEU A 71 8.76 -1.33 -53.81
CA LEU A 71 8.37 -0.67 -52.57
C LEU A 71 8.08 0.82 -52.78
N GLN A 72 8.82 1.48 -53.64
CA GLN A 72 8.62 2.89 -53.96
C GLN A 72 7.25 3.13 -54.62
N SER A 73 6.82 2.27 -55.55
CA SER A 73 5.50 2.38 -56.18
C SER A 73 4.33 2.23 -55.19
N ARG A 74 4.57 1.61 -54.04
CA ARG A 74 3.57 1.41 -52.97
C ARG A 74 3.47 2.56 -51.98
N ILE A 75 4.46 3.48 -51.96
CA ILE A 75 4.49 4.56 -50.95
C ILE A 75 3.20 5.38 -50.97
N ALA A 76 2.80 5.87 -52.16
CA ALA A 76 1.65 6.76 -52.27
C ALA A 76 0.33 6.10 -51.78
N PRO A 77 -0.07 4.88 -52.24
CA PRO A 77 -1.27 4.22 -51.75
C PRO A 77 -1.17 3.81 -50.25
N GLU A 78 0.01 3.46 -49.76
CA GLU A 78 0.20 3.14 -48.33
C GLU A 78 0.06 4.38 -47.44
N VAL A 79 0.62 5.51 -47.82
CA VAL A 79 0.45 6.80 -47.14
C VAL A 79 -1.02 7.25 -47.18
N GLN A 80 -1.68 7.13 -48.34
CA GLN A 80 -3.11 7.43 -48.42
C GLN A 80 -3.94 6.57 -47.49
N SER A 81 -3.67 5.27 -47.42
CA SER A 81 -4.35 4.34 -46.51
C SER A 81 -4.08 4.68 -45.05
N ALA A 82 -2.86 5.09 -44.72
CA ALA A 82 -2.48 5.50 -43.37
C ALA A 82 -3.19 6.78 -42.91
N LEU A 83 -3.56 7.68 -43.81
CA LEU A 83 -4.15 8.97 -43.45
C LEU A 83 -5.68 8.95 -43.43
N LYS A 84 -6.33 8.01 -44.15
CA LYS A 84 -7.79 7.86 -44.17
C LYS A 84 -8.44 7.80 -42.77
N PRO A 85 -7.93 7.00 -41.81
CA PRO A 85 -8.54 6.94 -40.49
C PRO A 85 -8.54 8.27 -39.73
N PHE A 86 -7.67 9.20 -40.13
CA PHE A 86 -7.59 10.54 -39.53
C PHE A 86 -8.37 11.59 -40.35
N GLY A 87 -9.19 11.17 -41.31
CA GLY A 87 -10.03 12.08 -42.10
C GLY A 87 -9.33 12.75 -43.28
N TYR A 88 -8.17 12.27 -43.71
CA TYR A 88 -7.46 12.78 -44.87
C TYR A 88 -7.52 11.77 -46.01
N PHE A 89 -8.37 12.03 -46.99
CA PHE A 89 -8.65 11.09 -48.08
C PHE A 89 -7.96 11.43 -49.40
N GLN A 90 -7.50 12.67 -49.57
CA GLN A 90 -6.87 13.17 -50.76
C GLN A 90 -5.48 13.77 -50.48
N PRO A 91 -4.56 13.01 -49.84
CA PRO A 91 -3.21 13.53 -49.62
C PRO A 91 -2.41 13.56 -50.93
N THR A 92 -1.56 14.58 -51.06
CA THR A 92 -0.53 14.60 -52.09
C THR A 92 0.77 14.08 -51.49
N VAL A 93 1.36 13.08 -52.16
CA VAL A 93 2.57 12.41 -51.69
C VAL A 93 3.66 12.52 -52.72
N SER A 94 4.80 13.08 -52.35
CA SER A 94 6.02 13.01 -53.14
C SER A 94 7.06 12.18 -52.40
N SER A 95 7.71 11.28 -53.10
CA SER A 95 8.72 10.41 -52.53
C SER A 95 9.98 10.37 -53.38
N ALA A 96 11.13 10.35 -52.72
CA ALA A 96 12.43 10.15 -53.33
C ALA A 96 13.15 9.01 -52.57
N VAL A 97 13.64 8.06 -53.35
CA VAL A 97 14.46 6.96 -52.81
C VAL A 97 15.83 7.09 -53.42
N THR A 98 16.85 7.26 -52.61
CA THR A 98 18.24 7.47 -53.06
C THR A 98 19.15 6.45 -52.40
N ALA A 99 20.11 5.92 -53.16
CA ALA A 99 21.14 5.07 -52.62
C ALA A 99 22.07 5.90 -51.70
N ALA A 100 22.28 5.44 -50.48
CA ALA A 100 23.15 6.08 -49.49
C ALA A 100 24.47 5.31 -49.25
N GLY A 101 24.78 4.37 -50.15
CA GLY A 101 25.93 3.48 -50.14
C GLY A 101 25.52 2.07 -50.58
N PRO A 102 26.46 1.13 -50.72
CA PRO A 102 26.14 -0.24 -51.12
C PRO A 102 25.14 -0.89 -50.12
N GLY A 103 23.93 -1.18 -50.61
CA GLY A 103 22.84 -1.77 -49.81
C GLY A 103 22.11 -0.84 -48.84
N ASN A 104 22.48 0.43 -48.80
CA ASN A 104 21.86 1.45 -47.93
C ASN A 104 20.94 2.35 -48.75
N TRP A 105 19.76 2.61 -48.23
CA TRP A 105 18.74 3.41 -48.92
C TRP A 105 18.18 4.50 -48.03
N LYS A 106 18.02 5.70 -48.59
CA LYS A 106 17.35 6.81 -47.92
C LYS A 106 16.03 7.07 -48.60
N VAL A 107 14.95 6.90 -47.88
CA VAL A 107 13.57 7.14 -48.31
C VAL A 107 13.10 8.46 -47.71
N SER A 108 12.87 9.45 -48.56
CA SER A 108 12.33 10.75 -48.16
C SER A 108 10.90 10.87 -48.69
N ILE A 109 9.94 11.04 -47.80
CA ILE A 109 8.53 11.14 -48.14
C ILE A 109 8.02 12.50 -47.63
N THR A 110 7.51 13.31 -48.56
CA THR A 110 6.83 14.56 -48.20
C THR A 110 5.35 14.38 -48.42
N VAL A 111 4.58 14.61 -47.36
CA VAL A 111 3.13 14.39 -47.33
C VAL A 111 2.42 15.73 -47.12
N HIS A 112 1.53 16.08 -48.01
CA HIS A 112 0.56 17.16 -47.84
C HIS A 112 -0.81 16.52 -47.61
N PRO A 113 -1.36 16.52 -46.40
CA PRO A 113 -2.59 15.78 -46.07
C PRO A 113 -3.82 16.22 -46.86
N GLY A 114 -3.81 17.46 -47.38
CA GLY A 114 -4.98 18.04 -47.99
C GLY A 114 -6.05 18.48 -46.99
N PRO A 115 -7.23 18.91 -47.46
CA PRO A 115 -8.32 19.31 -46.61
C PRO A 115 -8.86 18.10 -45.82
N PRO A 116 -9.13 18.27 -44.52
CA PRO A 116 -9.70 17.21 -43.72
C PRO A 116 -11.20 17.02 -44.00
N VAL A 117 -11.66 15.80 -43.93
CA VAL A 117 -13.10 15.48 -43.93
C VAL A 117 -13.69 15.86 -42.57
N ILE A 118 -14.76 16.63 -42.58
CA ILE A 118 -15.46 17.14 -41.41
C ILE A 118 -16.78 16.39 -41.22
N LEU A 119 -17.12 16.09 -39.97
CA LEU A 119 -18.40 15.49 -39.63
C LEU A 119 -19.52 16.52 -39.79
N ASP A 120 -20.46 16.25 -40.70
CA ASP A 120 -21.64 17.09 -40.95
C ASP A 120 -22.87 16.58 -40.16
N HIS A 121 -22.99 15.26 -39.99
CA HIS A 121 -24.06 14.63 -39.28
C HIS A 121 -23.53 13.56 -38.31
N VAL A 122 -24.07 13.56 -37.09
CA VAL A 122 -23.75 12.58 -36.05
C VAL A 122 -25.03 12.14 -35.34
N ALA A 123 -25.39 10.88 -35.51
CA ALA A 123 -26.48 10.24 -34.83
C ALA A 123 -25.98 8.99 -34.10
N VAL A 124 -26.09 8.96 -32.78
CA VAL A 124 -25.78 7.78 -31.95
C VAL A 124 -26.99 7.50 -31.06
N ARG A 125 -27.68 6.40 -31.34
CA ARG A 125 -28.94 6.04 -30.73
C ARG A 125 -28.84 4.67 -30.08
N VAL A 126 -29.58 4.49 -28.99
CA VAL A 126 -29.82 3.20 -28.34
C VAL A 126 -31.32 2.98 -28.26
N VAL A 127 -31.78 1.87 -28.81
CA VAL A 127 -33.20 1.52 -28.89
C VAL A 127 -33.47 0.18 -28.19
N GLY A 128 -34.73 -0.06 -27.83
CA GLY A 128 -35.14 -1.25 -27.11
C GLY A 128 -35.15 -1.07 -25.58
N PRO A 129 -35.34 -2.15 -24.82
CA PRO A 129 -35.51 -2.10 -23.35
C PRO A 129 -34.35 -1.45 -22.59
N GLY A 130 -33.14 -1.47 -23.16
CA GLY A 130 -31.94 -0.86 -22.57
C GLY A 130 -31.82 0.65 -22.76
N ALA A 131 -32.62 1.28 -23.64
CA ALA A 131 -32.51 2.69 -23.99
C ALA A 131 -32.57 3.64 -22.79
N SER A 132 -33.37 3.31 -21.77
CA SER A 132 -33.49 4.08 -20.53
C SER A 132 -32.34 3.88 -19.54
N SER A 133 -31.41 2.96 -19.81
CA SER A 133 -30.30 2.66 -18.91
C SER A 133 -29.35 3.85 -18.77
N ARG A 134 -29.03 4.24 -17.54
CA ARG A 134 -28.06 5.31 -17.22
C ARG A 134 -26.68 5.06 -17.85
N ARG A 135 -26.31 3.80 -18.06
CA ARG A 135 -25.01 3.41 -18.61
C ARG A 135 -24.89 3.75 -20.09
N PHE A 136 -25.92 3.45 -20.88
CA PHE A 136 -25.96 3.84 -22.30
C PHE A 136 -26.10 5.36 -22.46
N ARG A 137 -26.95 5.99 -21.65
CA ARG A 137 -27.09 7.46 -21.65
C ARG A 137 -25.76 8.16 -21.41
N ARG A 138 -24.90 7.62 -20.53
CA ARG A 138 -23.57 8.18 -20.29
C ARG A 138 -22.68 8.14 -21.54
N ILE A 139 -22.75 7.08 -22.36
CA ILE A 139 -22.00 6.97 -23.61
C ILE A 139 -22.55 7.95 -24.63
N THR A 140 -23.88 7.95 -24.85
CA THR A 140 -24.51 8.79 -25.88
C THR A 140 -24.48 10.29 -25.56
N SER A 141 -24.42 10.68 -24.28
CA SER A 141 -24.31 12.09 -23.85
C SER A 141 -22.90 12.65 -23.82
N HIS A 142 -21.87 11.79 -23.91
CA HIS A 142 -20.45 12.19 -23.85
C HIS A 142 -19.69 11.59 -25.03
N LEU A 143 -20.15 11.88 -26.24
CA LEU A 143 -19.47 11.43 -27.44
C LEU A 143 -18.13 12.16 -27.61
N PRO A 144 -17.06 11.47 -28.03
CA PRO A 144 -15.74 12.08 -28.26
C PRO A 144 -15.65 12.81 -29.58
N PHE A 145 -16.74 12.94 -30.34
CA PHE A 145 -16.85 13.61 -31.64
C PHE A 145 -18.20 14.30 -31.80
N HIS A 146 -18.23 15.41 -32.54
CA HIS A 146 -19.40 16.23 -32.77
C HIS A 146 -19.42 16.78 -34.20
N PRO A 147 -20.58 17.19 -34.75
CA PRO A 147 -20.64 17.91 -36.03
C PRO A 147 -19.67 19.11 -36.05
N GLY A 148 -19.03 19.34 -37.17
CA GLY A 148 -18.00 20.36 -37.34
C GLY A 148 -16.58 19.92 -36.98
N GLN A 149 -16.38 18.77 -36.35
CA GLN A 149 -15.06 18.23 -36.05
C GLN A 149 -14.51 17.38 -37.21
N ARG A 150 -13.19 17.31 -37.29
CA ARG A 150 -12.52 16.41 -38.23
C ARG A 150 -12.84 14.95 -37.90
N LEU A 151 -13.09 14.14 -38.92
CA LEU A 151 -13.26 12.71 -38.78
C LEU A 151 -12.01 12.06 -38.15
N ASP A 152 -12.26 11.28 -37.11
CA ASP A 152 -11.30 10.38 -36.48
C ASP A 152 -11.97 9.02 -36.31
N GLN A 153 -11.59 8.06 -37.16
CA GLN A 153 -12.21 6.73 -37.18
C GLN A 153 -11.99 5.97 -35.88
N ALA A 154 -10.85 6.17 -35.19
CA ALA A 154 -10.58 5.51 -33.93
C ALA A 154 -11.60 5.90 -32.84
N LYS A 155 -12.08 7.14 -32.86
CA LYS A 155 -13.12 7.59 -31.93
C LYS A 155 -14.47 6.93 -32.22
N TYR A 156 -14.82 6.79 -33.53
CA TYR A 156 -16.03 6.07 -33.95
C TYR A 156 -15.98 4.60 -33.51
N ASP A 157 -14.87 3.90 -33.80
CA ASP A 157 -14.67 2.50 -33.43
C ASP A 157 -14.68 2.30 -31.90
N SER A 158 -14.17 3.26 -31.13
CA SER A 158 -14.24 3.25 -29.66
C SER A 158 -15.69 3.30 -29.17
N VAL A 159 -16.50 4.25 -29.67
CA VAL A 159 -17.92 4.37 -29.25
C VAL A 159 -18.70 3.12 -29.62
N ARG A 160 -18.49 2.60 -30.84
CA ARG A 160 -19.11 1.35 -31.29
C ARG A 160 -18.77 0.17 -30.37
N SER A 161 -17.50 0.01 -30.06
CA SER A 161 -17.01 -1.05 -29.16
C SER A 161 -17.52 -0.86 -27.73
N ASP A 162 -17.57 0.37 -27.23
CA ASP A 162 -18.07 0.69 -25.90
C ASP A 162 -19.56 0.38 -25.76
N LEU A 163 -20.37 0.65 -26.78
CA LEU A 163 -21.80 0.31 -26.79
C LEU A 163 -21.99 -1.22 -26.72
N LEU A 164 -21.30 -1.99 -27.56
CA LEU A 164 -21.41 -3.46 -27.59
C LEU A 164 -20.88 -4.10 -26.31
N ARG A 165 -19.72 -3.63 -25.81
CA ARG A 165 -19.15 -4.12 -24.56
C ARG A 165 -20.05 -3.81 -23.37
N THR A 166 -20.61 -2.60 -23.32
CA THR A 166 -21.58 -2.24 -22.28
C THR A 166 -22.82 -3.11 -22.36
N ALA A 167 -23.35 -3.36 -23.55
CA ALA A 167 -24.47 -4.26 -23.74
C ALA A 167 -24.18 -5.67 -23.17
N ALA A 168 -23.10 -6.29 -23.59
CA ALA A 168 -22.70 -7.60 -23.14
C ALA A 168 -22.47 -7.66 -21.62
N SER A 169 -21.76 -6.66 -21.06
CA SER A 169 -21.46 -6.61 -19.62
C SER A 169 -22.71 -6.47 -18.74
N TYR A 170 -23.77 -5.86 -19.25
CA TYR A 170 -25.02 -5.64 -18.50
C TYR A 170 -26.18 -6.55 -18.92
N GLY A 171 -25.85 -7.66 -19.59
CA GLY A 171 -26.82 -8.71 -19.89
C GLY A 171 -27.71 -8.47 -21.11
N TYR A 172 -27.37 -7.54 -21.99
CA TYR A 172 -28.04 -7.38 -23.29
C TYR A 172 -27.26 -8.21 -24.31
N LEU A 173 -27.34 -9.54 -24.21
CA LEU A 173 -26.49 -10.48 -24.96
C LEU A 173 -26.89 -10.61 -26.42
N ASP A 174 -28.14 -10.31 -26.74
CA ASP A 174 -28.64 -10.28 -28.13
C ASP A 174 -28.55 -8.88 -28.76
N ALA A 175 -27.78 -7.96 -28.13
CA ALA A 175 -27.61 -6.63 -28.67
C ALA A 175 -26.87 -6.64 -30.00
N THR A 176 -27.45 -5.95 -30.97
CA THR A 176 -26.91 -5.82 -32.33
C THR A 176 -26.88 -4.36 -32.76
N LEU A 177 -25.96 -4.02 -33.64
CA LEU A 177 -25.97 -2.72 -34.30
C LEU A 177 -26.87 -2.79 -35.52
N SER A 178 -28.06 -2.19 -35.41
CA SER A 178 -29.02 -2.10 -36.54
C SER A 178 -28.51 -1.13 -37.63
N HIS A 179 -27.85 -0.06 -37.20
CA HIS A 179 -27.11 0.85 -38.05
C HIS A 179 -25.70 1.05 -37.50
N HIS A 180 -24.69 1.03 -38.37
CA HIS A 180 -23.28 1.23 -37.98
C HIS A 180 -22.51 1.82 -39.16
N GLU A 181 -23.06 2.87 -39.75
CA GLU A 181 -22.57 3.49 -40.98
C GLU A 181 -21.65 4.69 -40.64
N LEU A 182 -20.53 4.70 -41.31
CA LEU A 182 -19.63 5.84 -41.41
C LEU A 182 -19.48 6.15 -42.92
N LEU A 183 -20.31 7.05 -43.39
CA LEU A 183 -20.32 7.44 -44.81
C LEU A 183 -19.39 8.65 -45.02
N VAL A 184 -18.44 8.52 -45.92
CA VAL A 184 -17.48 9.56 -46.22
C VAL A 184 -17.68 10.02 -47.67
N ASN A 185 -17.83 11.31 -47.88
CA ASN A 185 -17.81 11.93 -49.19
C ASN A 185 -16.48 12.71 -49.38
N PRO A 186 -15.46 12.09 -49.97
CA PRO A 186 -14.17 12.75 -50.17
C PRO A 186 -14.22 13.99 -51.07
N GLY A 187 -15.18 14.06 -52.00
CA GLY A 187 -15.35 15.20 -52.90
C GLY A 187 -15.91 16.43 -52.21
N ALA A 188 -16.85 16.23 -51.30
CA ALA A 188 -17.43 17.31 -50.48
C ALA A 188 -16.66 17.56 -49.19
N HIS A 189 -15.67 16.75 -48.85
CA HIS A 189 -14.93 16.76 -47.60
C HIS A 189 -15.84 16.64 -46.35
N THR A 190 -16.92 15.86 -46.45
CA THR A 190 -17.86 15.62 -45.37
C THR A 190 -17.97 14.15 -45.02
N ALA A 191 -18.38 13.86 -43.79
CA ALA A 191 -18.72 12.52 -43.34
C ALA A 191 -19.92 12.54 -42.39
N SER A 192 -20.75 11.50 -42.48
CA SER A 192 -21.86 11.26 -41.56
C SER A 192 -21.67 9.99 -40.76
N ILE A 193 -22.08 10.02 -39.51
CA ILE A 193 -22.09 8.88 -38.61
C ILE A 193 -23.55 8.59 -38.24
N ASP A 194 -24.01 7.39 -38.53
CA ASP A 194 -25.26 6.84 -38.01
C ASP A 194 -24.99 5.50 -37.30
N LEU A 195 -25.12 5.51 -35.96
CA LEU A 195 -24.86 4.37 -35.13
C LEU A 195 -26.08 4.10 -34.24
N GLU A 196 -26.72 2.96 -34.43
CA GLU A 196 -27.89 2.54 -33.66
C GLU A 196 -27.67 1.17 -33.06
N LEU A 197 -27.73 1.09 -31.72
CA LEU A 197 -27.68 -0.14 -30.97
C LEU A 197 -29.11 -0.58 -30.62
N GLN A 198 -29.52 -1.73 -31.13
CA GLN A 198 -30.71 -2.45 -30.66
C GLN A 198 -30.31 -3.35 -29.50
N THR A 199 -30.80 -3.06 -28.28
CA THR A 199 -30.33 -3.77 -27.08
C THR A 199 -30.87 -5.18 -26.94
N GLY A 200 -32.06 -5.47 -27.46
CA GLY A 200 -32.75 -6.71 -27.12
C GLY A 200 -33.17 -6.79 -25.66
N VAL A 201 -33.61 -7.96 -25.21
CA VAL A 201 -34.03 -8.22 -23.83
C VAL A 201 -32.83 -8.32 -22.90
N ARG A 202 -32.97 -7.85 -21.68
CA ARG A 202 -31.93 -8.00 -20.66
C ARG A 202 -32.01 -9.39 -20.01
N TYR A 203 -30.94 -10.15 -20.09
CA TYR A 203 -30.79 -11.44 -19.43
C TYR A 203 -30.68 -11.30 -17.91
N ARG A 204 -30.98 -12.40 -17.22
CA ARG A 204 -30.90 -12.53 -15.77
C ARG A 204 -29.90 -13.60 -15.38
N PHE A 205 -29.43 -13.59 -14.15
CA PHE A 205 -28.64 -14.70 -13.61
C PHE A 205 -29.50 -15.97 -13.56
N GLY A 206 -29.01 -17.03 -14.15
CA GLY A 206 -29.58 -18.39 -14.09
C GLY A 206 -29.10 -19.15 -12.87
N ALA A 207 -29.20 -20.49 -12.93
CA ALA A 207 -28.73 -21.38 -11.88
C ALA A 207 -27.22 -21.29 -11.71
N THR A 208 -26.76 -21.34 -10.45
CA THR A 208 -25.33 -21.35 -10.11
C THR A 208 -24.90 -22.76 -9.71
N THR A 209 -23.96 -23.34 -10.46
CA THR A 209 -23.31 -24.61 -10.13
C THR A 209 -21.98 -24.38 -9.45
N ILE A 210 -21.70 -25.13 -8.37
CA ILE A 210 -20.50 -24.94 -7.54
C ILE A 210 -19.75 -26.28 -7.48
N ALA A 211 -18.55 -26.31 -8.02
CA ALA A 211 -17.65 -27.45 -8.02
C ALA A 211 -16.42 -27.14 -7.15
N GLN A 212 -16.51 -27.51 -5.87
CA GLN A 212 -15.43 -27.41 -4.89
C GLN A 212 -15.71 -28.33 -3.70
N HIS A 213 -14.67 -28.65 -2.89
CA HIS A 213 -14.76 -29.55 -1.74
C HIS A 213 -14.11 -28.99 -0.47
N ALA A 214 -13.64 -27.74 -0.49
CA ALA A 214 -12.92 -27.12 0.61
C ALA A 214 -13.85 -26.76 1.78
N ILE A 215 -14.95 -26.07 1.49
CA ILE A 215 -15.90 -25.57 2.46
C ILE A 215 -17.33 -25.93 2.06
N ARG A 216 -18.27 -25.77 2.98
CA ARG A 216 -19.68 -26.06 2.68
C ARG A 216 -20.22 -25.13 1.59
N GLU A 217 -20.99 -25.67 0.67
CA GLU A 217 -21.61 -24.91 -0.41
C GLU A 217 -22.42 -23.69 0.12
N LYS A 218 -23.13 -23.87 1.24
CA LYS A 218 -23.87 -22.79 1.90
C LYS A 218 -22.98 -21.59 2.23
N LEU A 219 -21.71 -21.81 2.58
CA LEU A 219 -20.76 -20.72 2.82
C LEU A 219 -20.31 -20.07 1.51
N VAL A 220 -20.00 -20.86 0.47
CA VAL A 220 -19.66 -20.34 -0.86
C VAL A 220 -20.77 -19.42 -1.40
N ARG A 221 -22.03 -19.86 -1.26
CA ARG A 221 -23.19 -19.07 -1.69
C ARG A 221 -23.29 -17.69 -0.99
N ARG A 222 -22.74 -17.53 0.21
CA ARG A 222 -22.68 -16.22 0.91
C ARG A 222 -21.65 -15.25 0.32
N TYR A 223 -20.69 -15.76 -0.46
CA TYR A 223 -19.72 -14.93 -1.19
C TYR A 223 -20.27 -14.41 -2.52
N LEU A 224 -21.42 -14.92 -3.01
CA LEU A 224 -22.01 -14.46 -4.26
C LEU A 224 -22.44 -12.99 -4.17
N ARG A 225 -22.01 -12.22 -5.13
CA ARG A 225 -22.36 -10.78 -5.24
C ARG A 225 -23.62 -10.54 -6.07
N TYR A 226 -24.24 -11.59 -6.54
CA TYR A 226 -25.49 -11.60 -7.31
C TYR A 226 -26.50 -12.58 -6.70
N ARG A 227 -27.73 -12.49 -7.15
CA ARG A 227 -28.80 -13.44 -6.83
C ARG A 227 -29.34 -14.04 -8.11
N GLU A 228 -29.67 -15.32 -8.10
CA GLU A 228 -30.38 -15.98 -9.21
C GLU A 228 -31.67 -15.20 -9.49
N GLY A 229 -31.99 -15.02 -10.80
CA GLY A 229 -33.13 -14.20 -11.25
C GLY A 229 -32.90 -12.67 -11.25
N ALA A 230 -31.83 -12.16 -10.63
CA ALA A 230 -31.48 -10.75 -10.73
C ALA A 230 -30.96 -10.39 -12.14
N PRO A 231 -31.07 -9.14 -12.59
CA PRO A 231 -30.53 -8.73 -13.88
C PRO A 231 -29.03 -9.02 -13.97
N PHE A 232 -28.59 -9.63 -15.06
CA PHE A 232 -27.20 -9.99 -15.27
C PHE A 232 -26.28 -8.76 -15.30
N ASP A 233 -25.17 -8.86 -14.59
CA ASP A 233 -24.08 -7.87 -14.56
C ASP A 233 -22.75 -8.61 -14.39
N LEU A 234 -21.90 -8.54 -15.41
CA LEU A 234 -20.59 -9.21 -15.40
C LEU A 234 -19.68 -8.72 -14.27
N SER A 235 -19.86 -7.48 -13.83
CA SER A 235 -19.07 -6.95 -12.71
C SER A 235 -19.36 -7.67 -11.39
N GLU A 236 -20.58 -8.18 -11.19
CA GLU A 236 -20.92 -8.97 -9.99
C GLU A 236 -20.33 -10.40 -10.05
N VAL A 237 -20.17 -10.96 -11.25
CA VAL A 237 -19.44 -12.23 -11.47
C VAL A 237 -17.98 -12.06 -11.06
N LEU A 238 -17.33 -11.01 -11.55
CA LEU A 238 -15.93 -10.70 -11.21
C LEU A 238 -15.75 -10.39 -9.71
N ARG A 239 -16.68 -9.64 -9.12
CA ARG A 239 -16.66 -9.38 -7.66
C ARG A 239 -16.82 -10.65 -6.85
N THR A 240 -17.62 -11.61 -7.32
CA THR A 240 -17.75 -12.92 -6.69
C THR A 240 -16.44 -13.69 -6.76
N GLN A 241 -15.78 -13.67 -7.92
CA GLN A 241 -14.47 -14.31 -8.09
C GLN A 241 -13.46 -13.72 -7.13
N PHE A 242 -13.30 -12.38 -7.09
CA PHE A 242 -12.39 -11.72 -6.17
C PHE A 242 -12.70 -12.02 -4.70
N ALA A 243 -13.98 -12.01 -4.31
CA ALA A 243 -14.36 -12.33 -2.93
C ALA A 243 -14.01 -13.77 -2.51
N LEU A 244 -14.08 -14.72 -3.45
CA LEU A 244 -13.67 -16.10 -3.21
C LEU A 244 -12.14 -16.27 -3.23
N ASP A 245 -11.42 -15.57 -4.12
CA ASP A 245 -9.95 -15.57 -4.14
C ASP A 245 -9.39 -14.98 -2.83
N ASP A 246 -9.91 -13.84 -2.39
CA ASP A 246 -9.48 -13.16 -1.16
C ASP A 246 -9.81 -13.96 0.10
N SER A 247 -10.75 -14.91 0.03
CA SER A 247 -11.09 -15.78 1.17
C SER A 247 -9.95 -16.70 1.61
N GLN A 248 -8.96 -16.91 0.74
CA GLN A 248 -7.79 -17.78 0.93
C GLN A 248 -8.12 -19.29 1.13
N TYR A 249 -9.39 -19.68 1.03
CA TYR A 249 -9.76 -21.12 1.05
C TYR A 249 -9.32 -21.85 -0.20
N PHE A 250 -9.08 -21.12 -1.28
CA PHE A 250 -8.80 -21.64 -2.62
C PHE A 250 -7.49 -21.07 -3.17
N THR A 251 -6.79 -21.86 -4.00
CA THR A 251 -5.61 -21.44 -4.74
C THR A 251 -5.93 -20.85 -6.09
N ASN A 252 -7.03 -21.31 -6.69
CA ASN A 252 -7.51 -20.88 -7.98
C ASN A 252 -9.03 -20.86 -7.95
N VAL A 253 -9.63 -19.77 -8.40
CA VAL A 253 -11.08 -19.62 -8.47
C VAL A 253 -11.45 -19.14 -9.86
N GLU A 254 -12.33 -19.89 -10.51
CA GLU A 254 -12.92 -19.54 -11.79
C GLU A 254 -14.43 -19.36 -11.61
N VAL A 255 -14.92 -18.16 -11.90
CA VAL A 255 -16.37 -17.87 -11.92
C VAL A 255 -16.73 -17.44 -13.33
N LEU A 256 -17.34 -18.37 -14.08
CA LEU A 256 -17.56 -18.20 -15.51
C LEU A 256 -19.06 -18.22 -15.84
N PRO A 257 -19.53 -17.23 -16.63
CA PRO A 257 -20.83 -17.35 -17.28
C PRO A 257 -20.81 -18.50 -18.28
N GLY A 258 -21.82 -19.36 -18.22
CA GLY A 258 -22.05 -20.41 -19.22
C GLY A 258 -22.81 -19.89 -20.43
N ASP A 259 -23.20 -20.81 -21.33
CA ASP A 259 -23.97 -20.45 -22.51
C ASP A 259 -25.34 -19.88 -22.13
N PRO A 260 -25.73 -18.73 -22.68
CA PRO A 260 -27.01 -18.10 -22.37
C PRO A 260 -28.21 -18.97 -22.83
N ASP A 261 -29.15 -19.19 -21.95
CA ASP A 261 -30.45 -19.75 -22.29
C ASP A 261 -31.33 -18.65 -22.92
N ARG A 262 -31.44 -18.71 -24.24
CA ARG A 262 -32.22 -17.72 -25.02
C ARG A 262 -33.72 -17.85 -24.81
N GLY A 263 -34.21 -19.05 -24.45
CA GLY A 263 -35.66 -19.29 -24.22
C GLY A 263 -36.13 -18.60 -22.93
N ASN A 264 -35.34 -18.69 -21.86
CA ASN A 264 -35.64 -18.11 -20.56
C ASN A 264 -34.92 -16.78 -20.30
N HIS A 265 -34.08 -16.32 -21.21
CA HIS A 265 -33.23 -15.14 -21.06
C HIS A 265 -32.41 -15.18 -19.78
N THR A 266 -31.74 -16.32 -19.50
CA THR A 266 -30.91 -16.49 -18.32
C THR A 266 -29.49 -16.92 -18.69
N VAL A 267 -28.53 -16.56 -17.81
CA VAL A 267 -27.13 -16.93 -17.95
C VAL A 267 -26.77 -17.80 -16.74
N PRO A 268 -26.54 -19.11 -16.91
CA PRO A 268 -26.06 -19.95 -15.82
C PRO A 268 -24.63 -19.56 -15.45
N ILE A 269 -24.29 -19.71 -14.17
CA ILE A 269 -22.94 -19.42 -13.68
C ILE A 269 -22.31 -20.72 -13.18
N SER A 270 -21.06 -20.97 -13.55
CA SER A 270 -20.25 -22.06 -13.01
C SER A 270 -19.11 -21.52 -12.15
N ILE A 271 -19.00 -22.05 -10.94
CA ILE A 271 -17.91 -21.76 -10.00
C ILE A 271 -17.09 -23.04 -9.87
N ARG A 272 -15.80 -22.95 -10.21
CA ARG A 272 -14.80 -23.98 -9.96
C ARG A 272 -13.73 -23.41 -9.06
N ALA A 273 -13.38 -24.13 -8.01
CA ALA A 273 -12.36 -23.65 -7.09
C ALA A 273 -11.54 -24.81 -6.52
N ASP A 274 -10.22 -24.69 -6.60
CA ASP A 274 -9.26 -25.65 -6.11
C ASP A 274 -8.87 -25.33 -4.67
N PRO A 275 -8.89 -26.33 -3.75
CA PRO A 275 -8.58 -26.09 -2.35
C PRO A 275 -7.16 -25.56 -2.14
N ASN A 276 -7.02 -24.53 -1.32
CA ASN A 276 -5.72 -24.08 -0.86
C ASN A 276 -5.18 -24.97 0.28
N ARG A 277 -3.86 -24.92 0.50
CA ARG A 277 -3.25 -25.56 1.66
C ARG A 277 -3.80 -24.91 2.94
N PRO A 278 -4.30 -25.68 3.91
CA PRO A 278 -4.90 -25.09 5.11
C PRO A 278 -3.84 -24.44 5.99
N ASN A 279 -2.69 -25.07 6.17
CA ASN A 279 -1.64 -24.59 7.06
C ASN A 279 -0.60 -23.77 6.32
N VAL A 280 -0.29 -22.59 6.88
CA VAL A 280 0.78 -21.70 6.46
C VAL A 280 1.68 -21.39 7.65
N TYR A 281 2.96 -21.45 7.43
CA TYR A 281 3.99 -21.08 8.41
C TYR A 281 4.80 -19.94 7.83
N SER A 282 4.99 -18.90 8.62
CA SER A 282 5.80 -17.74 8.24
C SER A 282 6.84 -17.48 9.32
N ILE A 283 8.01 -17.07 8.90
CA ILE A 283 9.08 -16.62 9.78
C ILE A 283 9.59 -15.27 9.30
N ALA A 284 9.72 -14.33 10.22
CA ALA A 284 10.29 -13.03 9.95
C ALA A 284 11.34 -12.67 10.99
N ALA A 285 12.32 -11.87 10.57
CA ALA A 285 13.32 -11.28 11.45
C ALA A 285 13.52 -9.82 11.05
N GLY A 286 13.67 -8.94 12.03
CA GLY A 286 13.88 -7.52 11.84
C GLY A 286 14.83 -6.95 12.89
N TYR A 287 15.29 -5.75 12.66
CA TYR A 287 16.08 -4.96 13.60
C TYR A 287 15.73 -3.50 13.48
N GLU A 288 15.51 -2.87 14.60
CA GLU A 288 15.34 -1.43 14.74
C GLU A 288 16.26 -0.96 15.87
N SER A 289 16.91 0.17 15.71
CA SER A 289 17.88 0.64 16.71
C SER A 289 17.24 0.98 18.06
N ASP A 290 15.97 1.37 18.08
CA ASP A 290 15.22 1.72 19.28
C ASP A 290 14.66 0.49 20.00
N THR A 291 14.10 -0.45 19.24
CA THR A 291 13.40 -1.63 19.80
C THR A 291 14.22 -2.91 19.75
N GLY A 292 15.39 -2.84 19.09
CA GLY A 292 16.34 -3.95 18.99
C GLY A 292 15.97 -5.01 17.97
N ALA A 293 16.57 -6.17 18.11
CA ALA A 293 16.30 -7.32 17.25
C ALA A 293 14.94 -7.92 17.59
N ARG A 294 14.19 -8.31 16.53
CA ARG A 294 12.91 -9.03 16.67
C ARG A 294 12.83 -10.24 15.75
N GLY A 295 12.14 -11.26 16.22
CA GLY A 295 11.81 -12.46 15.45
C GLY A 295 10.35 -12.81 15.62
N ILE A 296 9.69 -13.17 14.53
CA ILE A 296 8.28 -13.54 14.52
C ILE A 296 8.14 -14.91 13.89
N LEU A 297 7.37 -15.78 14.52
CA LEU A 297 6.95 -17.08 14.00
C LEU A 297 5.43 -17.11 13.99
N SER A 298 4.86 -17.27 12.79
CA SER A 298 3.40 -17.31 12.61
C SER A 298 2.96 -18.66 12.06
N TRP A 299 1.86 -19.14 12.58
CA TRP A 299 1.11 -20.27 12.03
C TRP A 299 -0.33 -19.84 11.76
N GLU A 300 -0.82 -20.16 10.57
CA GLU A 300 -2.21 -19.93 10.18
C GLU A 300 -2.82 -21.22 9.65
N ASP A 301 -3.96 -21.62 10.21
CA ASP A 301 -4.88 -22.59 9.60
C ASP A 301 -6.04 -21.84 8.96
N ARG A 302 -6.00 -21.75 7.64
CA ARG A 302 -7.00 -21.04 6.81
C ARG A 302 -8.34 -21.73 6.78
N ARG A 303 -8.42 -22.98 7.26
CA ARG A 303 -9.63 -23.80 7.17
C ARG A 303 -9.66 -24.87 8.26
N VAL A 304 -9.85 -24.47 9.49
CA VAL A 304 -9.99 -25.37 10.65
C VAL A 304 -11.11 -26.39 10.45
N ASN A 305 -12.17 -26.00 9.74
CA ASN A 305 -13.32 -26.87 9.47
C ASN A 305 -14.05 -26.47 8.17
N SER A 306 -15.03 -27.28 7.77
CA SER A 306 -15.85 -27.03 6.57
C SER A 306 -16.79 -25.82 6.68
N TYR A 307 -16.94 -25.20 7.86
CA TYR A 307 -17.68 -23.96 8.05
C TYR A 307 -16.82 -22.72 7.73
N GLY A 308 -15.55 -22.92 7.35
CA GLY A 308 -14.63 -21.84 6.99
C GLY A 308 -14.08 -21.07 8.18
N HIS A 309 -14.04 -21.69 9.37
CA HIS A 309 -13.36 -21.07 10.50
C HIS A 309 -11.85 -21.08 10.26
N ARG A 310 -11.17 -20.01 10.67
CA ARG A 310 -9.72 -19.87 10.55
C ARG A 310 -9.12 -19.71 11.95
N MET A 311 -7.85 -20.07 12.09
CA MET A 311 -7.08 -19.89 13.32
C MET A 311 -5.70 -19.38 12.97
N SER A 312 -5.21 -18.40 13.72
CA SER A 312 -3.80 -17.99 13.64
C SER A 312 -3.18 -17.93 15.03
N VAL A 313 -1.88 -18.20 15.08
CA VAL A 313 -1.05 -18.05 16.26
C VAL A 313 0.24 -17.37 15.83
N ASP A 314 0.53 -16.24 16.44
CA ASP A 314 1.73 -15.45 16.23
C ASP A 314 2.54 -15.41 17.51
N LEU A 315 3.81 -15.79 17.42
CA LEU A 315 4.79 -15.72 18.49
C LEU A 315 5.87 -14.73 18.09
N GLU A 316 6.04 -13.69 18.88
CA GLU A 316 7.08 -12.69 18.71
C GLU A 316 8.03 -12.72 19.91
N ALA A 317 9.32 -12.56 19.63
CA ALA A 317 10.35 -12.28 20.62
C ALA A 317 11.19 -11.11 20.14
N ALA A 318 11.33 -10.08 20.97
CA ALA A 318 12.07 -8.88 20.66
C ALA A 318 12.80 -8.34 21.90
N GLN A 319 13.65 -7.36 21.73
CA GLN A 319 14.43 -6.82 22.84
C GLN A 319 13.55 -5.98 23.78
N VAL A 320 12.66 -5.13 23.24
CA VAL A 320 11.70 -4.31 24.00
C VAL A 320 10.43 -5.10 24.27
N THR A 321 9.78 -5.66 23.23
CA THR A 321 8.73 -6.66 23.38
C THR A 321 9.39 -7.99 23.68
N LYS A 322 9.63 -8.28 24.95
CA LYS A 322 10.35 -9.49 25.41
C LYS A 322 9.75 -10.74 24.80
N TYR A 323 8.43 -10.85 24.85
CA TYR A 323 7.66 -11.83 24.10
C TYR A 323 6.21 -11.37 23.92
N SER A 324 5.60 -11.79 22.80
CA SER A 324 4.17 -11.68 22.54
C SER A 324 3.66 -12.99 21.96
N LEU A 325 2.56 -13.49 22.50
CA LEU A 325 1.81 -14.62 21.96
C LEU A 325 0.40 -14.15 21.67
N GLN A 326 0.02 -14.13 20.41
CA GLN A 326 -1.32 -13.78 19.97
C GLN A 326 -1.98 -15.01 19.32
N SER A 327 -3.22 -15.29 19.69
CA SER A 327 -4.04 -16.33 19.07
C SER A 327 -5.37 -15.74 18.64
N ARG A 328 -5.82 -16.04 17.44
CA ARG A 328 -7.07 -15.56 16.86
C ARG A 328 -7.85 -16.71 16.24
N TYR A 329 -9.12 -16.81 16.57
CA TYR A 329 -10.06 -17.74 15.97
C TYR A 329 -11.16 -16.96 15.27
N VAL A 330 -11.24 -17.03 13.95
CA VAL A 330 -12.10 -16.22 13.10
C VAL A 330 -13.27 -17.07 12.56
N ILE A 331 -14.48 -16.58 12.75
CA ILE A 331 -15.74 -17.19 12.31
C ILE A 331 -16.39 -16.26 11.29
N PRO A 332 -16.56 -16.68 10.04
CA PRO A 332 -17.24 -15.87 9.03
C PRO A 332 -18.74 -15.75 9.33
N ILE A 333 -19.23 -14.53 9.54
CA ILE A 333 -20.63 -14.21 9.83
C ILE A 333 -21.22 -13.33 8.73
N GLY A 334 -22.53 -13.16 8.66
CA GLY A 334 -23.19 -12.24 7.72
C GLY A 334 -22.70 -12.41 6.27
N ASP A 335 -22.09 -11.39 5.72
CA ASP A 335 -21.32 -11.45 4.48
C ASP A 335 -19.84 -11.81 4.81
N PRO A 336 -19.40 -13.06 4.56
CA PRO A 336 -18.11 -13.56 5.03
C PRO A 336 -16.90 -12.89 4.39
N ALA A 337 -17.08 -12.15 3.31
CA ALA A 337 -16.00 -11.38 2.71
C ALA A 337 -15.72 -10.06 3.43
N VAL A 338 -16.65 -9.59 4.26
CA VAL A 338 -16.56 -8.29 4.92
C VAL A 338 -16.94 -8.31 6.40
N GLU A 339 -17.53 -9.43 6.90
CA GLU A 339 -18.00 -9.53 8.27
C GLU A 339 -17.44 -10.79 8.96
N ASN A 340 -16.74 -10.61 10.06
CA ASN A 340 -16.15 -11.70 10.84
C ASN A 340 -16.40 -11.49 12.34
N LEU A 341 -16.65 -12.59 13.04
CA LEU A 341 -16.55 -12.69 14.49
C LEU A 341 -15.19 -13.29 14.82
N THR A 342 -14.39 -12.59 15.61
CA THR A 342 -13.07 -13.07 16.05
C THR A 342 -13.06 -13.27 17.56
N LEU A 343 -12.54 -14.40 18.02
CA LEU A 343 -12.14 -14.61 19.41
C LEU A 343 -10.61 -14.50 19.44
N ALA A 344 -10.10 -13.52 20.17
CA ALA A 344 -8.67 -13.28 20.28
C ALA A 344 -8.19 -13.44 21.70
N GLY A 345 -6.97 -13.95 21.85
CA GLY A 345 -6.23 -13.98 23.12
C GLY A 345 -4.80 -13.53 22.88
N THR A 346 -4.31 -12.61 23.73
CA THR A 346 -2.96 -12.07 23.63
C THR A 346 -2.30 -12.09 25.00
N VAL A 347 -1.06 -12.56 25.05
CA VAL A 347 -0.15 -12.39 26.21
C VAL A 347 1.06 -11.64 25.69
N ILE A 348 1.35 -10.49 26.28
CA ILE A 348 2.49 -9.67 25.92
C ILE A 348 3.26 -9.26 27.18
N GLN A 349 4.59 -9.34 27.14
CA GLN A 349 5.48 -8.70 28.09
C GLN A 349 6.38 -7.73 27.35
N GLN A 350 6.34 -6.47 27.72
CA GLN A 350 7.06 -5.40 27.05
C GLN A 350 7.63 -4.38 28.04
N GLU A 351 8.72 -3.75 27.63
CA GLU A 351 9.31 -2.64 28.35
C GLU A 351 8.73 -1.33 27.80
N LEU A 352 8.10 -0.55 28.66
CA LEU A 352 7.45 0.73 28.37
C LEU A 352 8.18 1.80 29.17
N ALA A 353 9.10 2.51 28.55
CA ALA A 353 10.03 3.39 29.23
C ALA A 353 10.72 2.65 30.44
N ASP A 354 10.42 3.06 31.67
CA ASP A 354 11.01 2.47 32.88
C ASP A 354 10.20 1.29 33.47
N VAL A 355 9.11 0.87 32.79
CA VAL A 355 8.17 -0.14 33.31
C VAL A 355 8.19 -1.41 32.48
N ASP A 356 8.49 -2.53 33.12
CA ASP A 356 8.29 -3.85 32.50
C ASP A 356 6.83 -4.30 32.75
N ALA A 357 6.00 -4.26 31.73
CA ALA A 357 4.58 -4.55 31.80
C ALA A 357 4.25 -5.90 31.17
N ARG A 358 3.42 -6.70 31.88
CA ARG A 358 2.84 -7.93 31.33
C ARG A 358 1.33 -7.78 31.26
N THR A 359 0.77 -8.02 30.08
CA THR A 359 -0.67 -7.90 29.81
C THR A 359 -1.20 -9.20 29.20
N LEU A 360 -2.27 -9.71 29.76
CA LEU A 360 -3.12 -10.75 29.20
C LEU A 360 -4.43 -10.11 28.74
N SER A 361 -4.82 -10.34 27.51
CA SER A 361 -6.09 -9.87 26.95
C SER A 361 -6.82 -11.03 26.27
N ILE A 362 -8.11 -11.15 26.50
CA ILE A 362 -8.96 -12.13 25.82
C ILE A 362 -10.34 -11.55 25.57
N GLY A 363 -10.88 -11.73 24.36
CA GLY A 363 -12.21 -11.25 24.07
C GLY A 363 -12.71 -11.51 22.65
N PRO A 364 -14.03 -11.37 22.46
CA PRO A 364 -14.67 -11.37 21.15
C PRO A 364 -14.60 -9.99 20.50
N SER A 365 -14.54 -9.99 19.16
CA SER A 365 -14.73 -8.80 18.34
C SER A 365 -15.53 -9.12 17.09
N ILE A 366 -16.29 -8.14 16.61
CA ILE A 366 -17.00 -8.21 15.33
C ILE A 366 -16.43 -7.13 14.42
N SER A 367 -15.86 -7.56 13.29
CA SER A 367 -15.36 -6.66 12.26
C SER A 367 -16.31 -6.59 11.08
N ARG A 368 -16.44 -5.39 10.49
CA ARG A 368 -17.24 -5.15 9.29
C ARG A 368 -16.57 -4.11 8.40
N VAL A 369 -16.45 -4.44 7.10
CA VAL A 369 -15.95 -3.50 6.09
C VAL A 369 -17.13 -2.92 5.29
N MET A 370 -17.22 -1.59 5.23
CA MET A 370 -18.21 -0.86 4.45
C MET A 370 -17.52 0.20 3.58
N GLY A 371 -17.44 -0.06 2.28
CA GLY A 371 -16.73 0.82 1.35
C GLY A 371 -15.22 0.88 1.63
N ASN A 372 -14.72 2.00 2.08
CA ASN A 372 -13.31 2.21 2.44
C ASN A 372 -13.09 2.27 3.96
N TRP A 373 -14.05 1.80 4.74
CA TRP A 373 -14.00 1.86 6.18
C TRP A 373 -14.21 0.49 6.78
N GLN A 374 -13.39 0.12 7.76
CA GLN A 374 -13.57 -1.04 8.62
C GLN A 374 -13.95 -0.56 10.01
N THR A 375 -14.96 -1.18 10.59
CA THR A 375 -15.32 -1.01 12.01
C THR A 375 -15.09 -2.32 12.74
N VAL A 376 -14.52 -2.24 13.94
CA VAL A 376 -14.33 -3.38 14.83
C VAL A 376 -14.94 -3.04 16.19
N TRP A 377 -15.94 -3.79 16.60
CA TRP A 377 -16.54 -3.71 17.94
C TRP A 377 -15.96 -4.83 18.77
N PHE A 378 -15.42 -4.53 19.93
CA PHE A 378 -14.78 -5.51 20.78
C PHE A 378 -15.15 -5.36 22.25
N VAL A 379 -14.98 -6.45 23.00
CA VAL A 379 -15.04 -6.46 24.47
C VAL A 379 -13.93 -7.38 24.96
N ASN A 380 -12.91 -6.81 25.56
CA ASN A 380 -11.74 -7.54 26.04
C ASN A 380 -11.72 -7.62 27.57
N GLY A 381 -11.56 -8.81 28.12
CA GLY A 381 -11.10 -9.00 29.49
C GLY A 381 -9.58 -8.81 29.50
N VAL A 382 -9.11 -7.85 30.29
CA VAL A 382 -7.69 -7.48 30.33
C VAL A 382 -7.19 -7.63 31.78
N GLN A 383 -6.09 -8.34 31.94
CA GLN A 383 -5.31 -8.38 33.15
C GLN A 383 -3.92 -7.82 32.90
N SER A 384 -3.53 -6.78 33.62
CA SER A 384 -2.23 -6.15 33.45
C SER A 384 -1.51 -6.06 34.80
N THR A 385 -0.23 -6.36 34.79
CA THR A 385 0.69 -6.20 35.93
C THR A 385 2.00 -5.64 35.42
N GLY A 386 2.85 -5.17 36.32
CA GLY A 386 4.15 -4.66 35.89
C GLY A 386 5.14 -4.55 37.05
N THR A 387 6.37 -4.22 36.70
CA THR A 387 7.43 -3.93 37.64
C THR A 387 8.22 -2.71 37.17
N VAL A 388 8.58 -1.88 38.13
CA VAL A 388 9.56 -0.79 37.91
C VAL A 388 10.89 -1.29 38.43
N ASN A 389 11.87 -1.37 37.54
CA ASN A 389 13.23 -1.77 37.88
C ASN A 389 14.06 -0.51 38.14
N THR A 390 14.38 -0.25 39.39
CA THR A 390 15.27 0.87 39.73
C THR A 390 16.66 0.32 40.03
N SER A 391 17.66 0.85 39.35
CA SER A 391 19.06 0.50 39.64
C SER A 391 19.44 0.87 41.08
N TRP A 392 18.83 1.94 41.64
CA TRP A 392 19.12 2.47 42.96
C TRP A 392 17.92 3.22 43.57
N LEU A 393 17.68 3.02 44.85
CA LEU A 393 16.76 3.80 45.65
C LEU A 393 17.56 4.45 46.81
N GLY A 394 17.52 5.77 46.94
CA GLY A 394 18.27 6.55 47.94
C GLY A 394 19.39 7.39 47.32
N ALA A 395 20.16 8.07 48.15
CA ALA A 395 21.28 8.89 47.69
C ALA A 395 22.44 7.99 47.21
N VAL A 396 22.80 8.16 45.95
CA VAL A 396 23.86 7.41 45.25
C VAL A 396 24.95 8.39 44.79
N ASN A 397 26.20 8.02 44.99
CA ASN A 397 27.29 8.79 44.38
C ASN A 397 27.36 8.52 42.87
N PRO A 398 27.13 9.51 41.99
CA PRO A 398 27.12 9.32 40.54
C PRO A 398 28.47 8.90 39.96
N ALA A 399 29.58 9.23 40.66
CA ALA A 399 30.93 8.94 40.15
C ALA A 399 31.28 7.45 40.23
N ASN A 400 30.78 6.72 41.23
CA ASN A 400 31.11 5.34 41.46
C ASN A 400 29.89 4.41 41.67
N LYS A 401 28.67 4.96 41.56
CA LYS A 401 27.41 4.21 41.79
C LYS A 401 27.35 3.46 43.14
N GLN A 402 28.06 3.95 44.15
CA GLN A 402 28.05 3.42 45.49
C GLN A 402 27.18 4.28 46.41
N CYS A 403 26.54 3.65 47.38
CA CYS A 403 25.81 4.36 48.39
C CYS A 403 26.70 5.28 49.19
N VAL A 404 26.29 6.52 49.43
CA VAL A 404 27.05 7.49 50.22
C VAL A 404 27.05 7.03 51.69
N ALA A 405 28.23 6.66 52.18
CA ALA A 405 28.40 6.33 53.61
C ALA A 405 28.29 7.64 54.42
N GLY A 406 27.26 7.73 55.28
CA GLY A 406 27.07 8.89 56.15
C GLY A 406 25.76 9.65 55.98
N ALA A 407 24.86 9.24 55.12
CA ALA A 407 23.50 9.75 55.10
C ALA A 407 22.86 9.53 56.49
N THR A 408 22.31 10.58 57.10
CA THR A 408 21.64 10.62 58.40
C THR A 408 20.72 9.40 58.58
N ALA A 409 20.71 8.83 59.77
CA ALA A 409 19.94 7.66 60.12
C ALA A 409 18.50 7.70 59.55
N GLY A 410 18.23 6.89 58.53
CA GLY A 410 16.95 6.82 57.81
C GLY A 410 17.04 6.74 56.30
N THR A 411 18.19 7.03 55.67
CA THR A 411 18.37 6.90 54.23
C THR A 411 19.06 5.58 53.92
N SER A 412 18.26 4.55 53.67
CA SER A 412 18.79 3.26 53.21
C SER A 412 18.95 3.31 51.69
N CYS A 413 20.14 2.99 51.22
CA CYS A 413 20.42 2.82 49.82
C CYS A 413 20.15 1.37 49.39
N TYR A 414 19.26 1.19 48.45
CA TYR A 414 18.88 -0.16 48.00
C TYR A 414 19.30 -0.32 46.53
N ALA A 415 20.17 -1.27 46.28
CA ALA A 415 20.58 -1.61 44.89
C ALA A 415 19.63 -2.66 44.31
N GLY A 416 19.20 -2.47 43.10
CA GLY A 416 18.44 -3.48 42.36
C GLY A 416 17.04 -3.75 42.92
N VAL A 417 16.34 -2.73 43.40
CA VAL A 417 14.98 -2.90 43.93
C VAL A 417 13.97 -2.92 42.81
N THR A 418 13.17 -3.98 42.77
CA THR A 418 12.02 -4.09 41.87
C THR A 418 10.74 -3.73 42.66
N ILE A 419 10.03 -2.72 42.16
CA ILE A 419 8.74 -2.30 42.72
C ILE A 419 7.63 -2.90 41.86
N GLY A 420 6.82 -3.78 42.46
CA GLY A 420 5.68 -4.38 41.75
C GLY A 420 4.54 -3.37 41.55
N ILE A 421 3.99 -3.33 40.36
CA ILE A 421 2.74 -2.63 40.07
C ILE A 421 1.60 -3.64 40.29
N PRO A 422 0.60 -3.31 41.12
CA PRO A 422 -0.50 -4.22 41.43
C PRO A 422 -1.23 -4.68 40.16
N THR A 423 -1.65 -5.95 40.19
CA THR A 423 -2.45 -6.52 39.08
C THR A 423 -3.77 -5.78 38.94
N ASN A 424 -4.08 -5.38 37.73
CA ASN A 424 -5.30 -4.69 37.37
C ASN A 424 -6.12 -5.56 36.41
N ASP A 425 -7.33 -5.91 36.85
CA ASP A 425 -8.30 -6.67 36.05
C ASP A 425 -9.38 -5.73 35.54
N MET A 426 -9.69 -5.80 34.25
CA MET A 426 -10.61 -4.86 33.61
C MET A 426 -11.42 -5.55 32.53
N LEU A 427 -12.66 -5.08 32.34
CA LEU A 427 -13.44 -5.33 31.15
C LEU A 427 -13.40 -4.05 30.29
N VAL A 428 -12.89 -4.18 29.08
CA VAL A 428 -12.63 -3.05 28.16
C VAL A 428 -13.44 -3.22 26.89
N PRO A 429 -14.68 -2.70 26.85
CA PRO A 429 -15.39 -2.51 25.57
C PRO A 429 -14.75 -1.39 24.77
N GLY A 430 -14.85 -1.51 23.44
CA GLY A 430 -14.38 -0.47 22.55
C GLY A 430 -14.86 -0.64 21.10
N VAL A 431 -14.54 0.35 20.31
CA VAL A 431 -14.79 0.37 18.87
C VAL A 431 -13.61 1.01 18.14
N ASP A 432 -13.18 0.35 17.08
CA ASP A 432 -12.17 0.85 16.15
C ASP A 432 -12.83 1.24 14.83
N LEU A 433 -12.31 2.28 14.22
CA LEU A 433 -12.61 2.72 12.88
C LEU A 433 -11.31 2.89 12.12
N ALA A 434 -11.12 2.12 11.07
CA ALA A 434 -9.92 2.19 10.23
C ALA A 434 -10.29 2.46 8.76
N SER A 435 -9.47 3.26 8.08
CA SER A 435 -9.56 3.35 6.63
C SER A 435 -8.90 2.13 6.00
N VAL A 436 -9.55 1.56 4.97
CA VAL A 436 -9.01 0.43 4.22
C VAL A 436 -8.94 0.76 2.73
N PRO A 437 -7.99 0.21 1.97
CA PRO A 437 -7.94 0.36 0.53
C PRO A 437 -9.25 -0.12 -0.12
N LYS A 438 -9.66 0.52 -1.20
CA LYS A 438 -10.88 0.15 -1.91
C LYS A 438 -10.77 -1.30 -2.42
N GLY A 439 -11.71 -2.15 -1.99
CA GLY A 439 -11.72 -3.58 -2.31
C GLY A 439 -10.89 -4.45 -1.37
N TYR A 440 -10.32 -3.86 -0.32
CA TYR A 440 -9.62 -4.61 0.72
C TYR A 440 -10.60 -5.44 1.55
N LEU A 441 -10.30 -6.71 1.77
CA LEU A 441 -11.14 -7.67 2.50
C LEU A 441 -10.40 -8.33 3.68
N GLY A 442 -9.18 -7.89 3.97
CA GLY A 442 -8.33 -8.44 5.03
C GLY A 442 -8.47 -7.76 6.40
N GLU A 443 -7.54 -8.05 7.31
CA GLU A 443 -7.39 -7.31 8.57
C GLU A 443 -6.92 -5.87 8.31
N PRO A 444 -7.18 -4.91 9.23
CA PRO A 444 -6.77 -3.52 9.03
C PRO A 444 -5.25 -3.46 8.90
N MET A 445 -4.79 -2.96 7.78
CA MET A 445 -3.39 -2.61 7.58
C MET A 445 -3.23 -1.13 7.96
N PHE A 446 -2.57 -0.88 9.09
CA PHE A 446 -2.33 0.47 9.62
C PHE A 446 -1.26 1.27 8.88
N GLU A 447 -0.62 0.70 7.87
CA GLU A 447 0.55 1.32 7.26
C GLU A 447 0.27 2.66 6.56
N HIS A 448 -0.98 2.97 6.12
CA HIS A 448 -1.25 4.24 5.43
C HIS A 448 -2.74 4.58 5.48
N GLY A 449 -3.16 5.42 6.44
CA GLY A 449 -4.54 5.83 6.46
C GLY A 449 -4.98 6.55 7.72
N PHE A 450 -6.22 6.32 8.08
CA PHE A 450 -6.85 6.83 9.28
C PHE A 450 -7.21 5.65 10.19
N PHE A 451 -6.89 5.79 11.48
CA PHE A 451 -7.34 4.91 12.54
C PHE A 451 -7.93 5.74 13.67
N ALA A 452 -9.00 5.29 14.28
CA ALA A 452 -9.56 5.85 15.50
C ALA A 452 -10.09 4.74 16.39
N GLU A 453 -9.72 4.74 17.67
CA GLU A 453 -10.21 3.85 18.71
C GLU A 453 -10.91 4.65 19.78
N ILE A 454 -12.05 4.14 20.26
CA ILE A 454 -12.69 4.58 21.49
C ILE A 454 -12.85 3.36 22.38
N ARG A 455 -12.23 3.38 23.56
CA ARG A 455 -12.33 2.29 24.52
C ARG A 455 -12.48 2.82 25.95
N GLY A 456 -12.97 1.99 26.82
CA GLY A 456 -13.12 2.39 28.22
C GLY A 456 -13.32 1.22 29.17
N SER A 457 -13.30 1.52 30.46
CA SER A 457 -13.48 0.54 31.52
C SER A 457 -14.19 1.21 32.69
N GLN A 458 -15.02 0.46 33.42
CA GLN A 458 -15.77 0.98 34.55
C GLN A 458 -15.89 -0.05 35.68
N GLY A 459 -15.80 0.41 36.92
CA GLY A 459 -15.89 -0.41 38.12
C GLY A 459 -17.23 -1.14 38.29
N ALA A 460 -18.31 -0.61 37.74
CA ALA A 460 -19.63 -1.27 37.71
C ALA A 460 -19.60 -2.63 36.97
N PHE A 461 -18.60 -2.86 36.11
CA PHE A 461 -18.37 -4.14 35.43
C PHE A 461 -17.24 -4.95 36.05
N GLY A 462 -16.87 -4.67 37.30
CA GLY A 462 -15.82 -5.40 38.04
C GLY A 462 -14.38 -4.95 37.72
N SER A 463 -14.22 -3.84 37.00
CA SER A 463 -12.90 -3.29 36.65
C SER A 463 -12.32 -2.47 37.80
N LYS A 464 -11.00 -2.57 38.00
CA LYS A 464 -10.28 -1.79 39.01
C LYS A 464 -10.00 -0.35 38.58
N ALA A 465 -9.83 -0.12 37.28
CA ALA A 465 -9.60 1.21 36.72
C ALA A 465 -10.85 1.72 35.98
N ASN A 466 -11.20 3.01 36.17
CA ASN A 466 -12.27 3.68 35.48
C ASN A 466 -11.68 4.69 34.51
N PHE A 467 -11.89 4.49 33.22
CA PHE A 467 -11.41 5.41 32.19
C PHE A 467 -12.25 5.36 30.92
N LEU A 468 -12.20 6.43 30.14
CA LEU A 468 -12.62 6.53 28.75
C LEU A 468 -11.45 7.11 27.98
N GLN A 469 -11.06 6.44 26.90
CA GLN A 469 -9.90 6.81 26.07
C GLN A 469 -10.31 6.91 24.61
N ILE A 470 -9.79 7.94 23.94
CA ILE A 470 -9.86 8.11 22.50
C ILE A 470 -8.43 8.14 21.97
N HIS A 471 -8.18 7.42 20.89
CA HIS A 471 -6.91 7.39 20.19
C HIS A 471 -7.15 7.54 18.70
N ILE A 472 -6.43 8.43 18.03
CA ILE A 472 -6.55 8.71 16.60
C ILE A 472 -5.15 8.75 16.00
N GLU A 473 -4.96 8.01 14.92
CA GLU A 473 -3.76 8.04 14.11
C GLU A 473 -4.11 8.41 12.67
N LEU A 474 -3.32 9.27 12.08
CA LEU A 474 -3.44 9.69 10.70
C LEU A 474 -2.08 9.60 10.02
N GLU A 475 -2.01 8.86 8.93
CA GLU A 475 -0.84 8.87 8.07
C GLU A 475 -1.25 9.08 6.62
N ARG A 476 -0.62 10.02 5.93
CA ARG A 476 -0.93 10.29 4.55
C ARG A 476 0.29 10.75 3.75
N THR A 477 0.53 10.07 2.65
CA THR A 477 1.56 10.43 1.68
C THR A 477 0.94 11.15 0.48
N PHE A 478 1.42 12.37 0.21
CA PHE A 478 1.05 13.18 -0.94
C PHE A 478 2.17 13.16 -1.98
N ARG A 479 1.83 12.84 -3.21
CA ARG A 479 2.77 12.91 -4.32
C ARG A 479 2.84 14.34 -4.86
N LEU A 480 3.88 15.09 -4.50
CA LEU A 480 4.08 16.48 -4.96
C LEU A 480 4.57 16.54 -6.41
N SER A 481 5.42 15.59 -6.79
CA SER A 481 5.92 15.44 -8.16
C SER A 481 6.28 13.99 -8.47
N ARG A 482 6.92 13.71 -9.62
CA ARG A 482 7.39 12.35 -9.95
C ARG A 482 8.45 11.80 -8.98
N LYS A 483 9.15 12.68 -8.25
CA LYS A 483 10.30 12.33 -7.40
C LYS A 483 10.17 12.84 -5.97
N TRP A 484 9.16 13.63 -5.66
CA TRP A 484 8.96 14.20 -4.34
C TRP A 484 7.64 13.78 -3.74
N HIS A 485 7.70 13.33 -2.51
CA HIS A 485 6.56 12.93 -1.69
C HIS A 485 6.58 13.74 -0.39
N LEU A 486 5.41 14.03 0.14
CA LEU A 486 5.21 14.61 1.46
C LEU A 486 4.46 13.58 2.30
N LEU A 487 5.09 13.09 3.35
CA LEU A 487 4.47 12.27 4.37
C LEU A 487 4.02 13.16 5.53
N LEU A 488 2.78 13.04 5.93
CA LEU A 488 2.22 13.59 7.16
C LEU A 488 1.77 12.42 8.03
N ARG A 489 2.21 12.39 9.28
CA ARG A 489 1.78 11.44 10.29
C ARG A 489 1.46 12.21 11.56
N ASP A 490 0.30 11.97 12.14
CA ASP A 490 -0.15 12.59 13.37
C ASP A 490 -0.80 11.53 14.27
N GLU A 491 -0.55 11.62 15.55
CA GLU A 491 -1.16 10.81 16.60
C GLU A 491 -1.79 11.73 17.64
N LEU A 492 -3.02 11.43 18.02
CA LEU A 492 -3.80 12.14 19.03
C LEU A 492 -4.41 11.13 19.99
N GLY A 493 -4.15 11.29 21.28
CA GLY A 493 -4.76 10.47 22.31
C GLY A 493 -5.22 11.31 23.49
N ALA A 494 -6.37 10.95 24.04
CA ALA A 494 -6.90 11.61 25.23
C ALA A 494 -7.59 10.59 26.16
N THR A 495 -7.34 10.68 27.46
CA THR A 495 -7.90 9.79 28.47
C THR A 495 -8.56 10.58 29.59
N ALA A 496 -9.86 10.33 29.78
CA ALA A 496 -10.57 10.74 31.00
C ALA A 496 -10.55 9.56 32.00
N ALA A 497 -9.87 9.72 33.13
CA ALA A 497 -9.78 8.69 34.16
C ALA A 497 -10.07 9.29 35.55
N SER A 498 -10.80 8.57 36.40
CA SER A 498 -11.06 9.01 37.78
C SER A 498 -9.82 8.96 38.65
N HIS A 499 -9.01 7.91 38.49
CA HIS A 499 -7.73 7.69 39.18
C HIS A 499 -6.70 7.20 38.17
N PHE A 500 -6.03 8.12 37.48
CA PHE A 500 -5.09 7.77 36.42
C PHE A 500 -3.94 6.87 36.87
N GLY A 501 -3.48 7.04 38.13
CA GLY A 501 -2.45 6.19 38.70
C GLY A 501 -2.80 4.69 38.79
N GLU A 502 -4.09 4.35 38.78
CA GLU A 502 -4.60 2.97 38.77
C GLU A 502 -4.67 2.38 37.36
N MET A 503 -4.60 3.24 36.30
CA MET A 503 -4.59 2.78 34.94
C MET A 503 -3.29 2.07 34.60
N PRO A 504 -3.32 0.83 34.04
CA PRO A 504 -2.11 0.10 33.73
C PRO A 504 -1.19 0.87 32.79
N PRO A 505 0.13 0.81 32.97
CA PRO A 505 1.10 1.42 32.04
C PRO A 505 0.88 1.02 30.59
N ALA A 506 0.56 -0.24 30.33
CA ALA A 506 0.27 -0.75 28.97
C ALA A 506 -0.95 -0.12 28.28
N MET A 507 -1.75 0.68 29.00
CA MET A 507 -2.92 1.38 28.45
C MET A 507 -2.73 2.89 28.37
N ARG A 508 -1.54 3.39 28.72
CA ARG A 508 -1.20 4.81 28.69
C ARG A 508 -0.51 5.17 27.38
N PHE A 509 -0.35 6.45 27.14
CA PHE A 509 0.33 6.95 25.95
C PHE A 509 1.80 7.25 26.23
N TYR A 510 2.64 6.97 25.23
CA TYR A 510 4.07 7.19 25.24
C TYR A 510 4.47 7.98 23.97
N ALA A 511 5.60 8.68 24.02
CA ALA A 511 6.16 9.36 22.87
C ALA A 511 7.70 9.34 22.92
N GLY A 512 8.33 9.62 21.78
CA GLY A 512 9.78 9.56 21.58
C GLY A 512 10.22 8.35 20.75
N GLY A 513 11.36 8.46 20.07
CA GLY A 513 11.90 7.41 19.20
C GLY A 513 11.50 7.53 17.74
N GLU A 514 11.88 6.55 16.93
CA GLU A 514 11.71 6.53 15.47
C GLU A 514 10.23 6.62 15.05
N GLY A 515 9.36 5.94 15.76
CA GLY A 515 7.92 5.92 15.47
C GLY A 515 7.17 7.20 15.82
N SER A 516 7.78 8.13 16.57
CA SER A 516 7.12 9.28 17.17
C SER A 516 7.95 10.57 16.97
N VAL A 517 8.82 10.95 17.93
CA VAL A 517 9.65 12.16 17.87
C VAL A 517 11.11 11.75 17.84
N ARG A 518 11.70 11.72 16.64
CA ARG A 518 13.11 11.35 16.44
C ARG A 518 14.04 12.41 17.07
N GLY A 519 15.17 11.95 17.60
CA GLY A 519 16.10 12.73 18.42
C GLY A 519 15.95 12.44 19.91
N PHE A 520 14.79 11.93 20.34
CA PHE A 520 14.53 11.51 21.72
C PHE A 520 14.60 9.99 21.85
N GLU A 521 14.72 9.54 23.08
CA GLU A 521 14.72 8.12 23.44
C GLU A 521 13.36 7.48 23.17
N TYR A 522 13.36 6.20 22.83
CA TYR A 522 12.13 5.43 22.67
C TYR A 522 11.30 5.51 23.97
N ASP A 523 10.03 5.90 23.86
CA ASP A 523 9.11 6.16 24.97
C ASP A 523 9.60 7.21 25.99
N GLY A 524 10.73 7.88 25.73
CA GLY A 524 11.40 8.78 26.65
C GLY A 524 10.71 10.15 26.84
N LEU A 525 9.69 10.46 26.05
CA LEU A 525 8.85 11.65 26.19
C LEU A 525 7.55 11.27 26.90
N SER A 526 7.64 10.92 28.17
CA SER A 526 6.50 10.49 29.00
C SER A 526 6.57 11.10 30.38
N PRO A 527 5.43 11.42 31.02
CA PRO A 527 5.40 11.86 32.41
C PRO A 527 5.91 10.79 33.37
N THR A 528 6.54 11.24 34.45
CA THR A 528 6.95 10.37 35.55
C THR A 528 5.80 10.13 36.52
N GLN A 529 5.80 8.95 37.12
CA GLN A 529 4.92 8.57 38.22
C GLN A 529 5.73 8.00 39.38
N LYS A 530 5.28 8.29 40.61
CA LYS A 530 5.89 7.77 41.82
C LYS A 530 5.34 6.40 42.17
N TYR A 531 6.21 5.41 42.29
CA TYR A 531 5.90 4.05 42.71
C TYR A 531 6.58 3.78 44.04
N CYS A 532 5.84 3.23 45.00
CA CYS A 532 6.34 2.97 46.35
C CYS A 532 6.25 1.47 46.69
N LEU A 533 7.23 0.98 47.44
CA LEU A 533 7.17 -0.34 48.06
C LEU A 533 6.02 -0.41 49.07
N SER A 534 5.20 -1.46 48.97
CA SER A 534 4.05 -1.66 49.85
C SER A 534 4.46 -1.64 51.35
N GLY A 535 3.82 -0.76 52.14
CA GLY A 535 4.10 -0.59 53.56
C GLY A 535 5.41 0.14 53.88
N SER A 536 6.07 0.78 52.88
CA SER A 536 7.33 1.49 53.03
C SER A 536 7.23 2.94 52.52
N ALA A 537 8.06 3.83 53.06
CA ALA A 537 8.26 5.18 52.54
C ALA A 537 9.22 5.21 51.33
N ILE A 538 9.72 4.05 50.91
CA ILE A 538 10.67 3.92 49.81
C ILE A 538 9.92 3.95 48.49
N CYS A 539 10.18 4.98 47.69
CA CYS A 539 9.52 5.22 46.40
C CYS A 539 10.55 5.51 45.33
N ALA A 540 10.25 5.12 44.08
CA ALA A 540 10.98 5.49 42.87
C ALA A 540 10.08 6.31 41.96
N GLU A 541 10.65 7.26 41.25
CA GLU A 541 10.01 7.90 40.12
C GLU A 541 10.40 7.17 38.82
N ALA A 542 9.43 6.86 37.99
CA ALA A 542 9.62 6.16 36.74
C ALA A 542 8.76 6.80 35.64
N GLN A 543 9.27 6.83 34.43
CA GLN A 543 8.46 7.20 33.27
C GLN A 543 7.44 6.09 33.05
N ALA A 544 6.17 6.43 33.04
CA ALA A 544 5.09 5.45 33.05
C ALA A 544 3.90 5.84 32.14
N GLY A 545 4.16 6.63 31.11
CA GLY A 545 3.15 7.07 30.16
C GLY A 545 2.25 8.20 30.64
N GLY A 546 1.64 8.90 29.70
CA GLY A 546 0.71 10.02 29.89
C GLY A 546 -0.75 9.67 29.70
N LYS A 547 -1.63 10.56 30.17
CA LYS A 547 -3.08 10.55 29.88
C LYS A 547 -3.36 10.84 28.43
N ASP A 548 -2.60 11.78 27.89
CA ASP A 548 -2.81 12.36 26.59
C ASP A 548 -1.52 12.25 25.78
N VAL A 549 -1.66 12.18 24.46
CA VAL A 549 -0.55 12.22 23.50
C VAL A 549 -0.91 13.12 22.34
N PHE A 550 0.08 13.88 21.89
CA PHE A 550 0.02 14.56 20.61
C PHE A 550 1.39 14.50 19.99
N THR A 551 1.52 13.78 18.89
CA THR A 551 2.75 13.69 18.10
C THR A 551 2.45 13.92 16.64
N GLY A 552 3.44 14.40 15.90
CA GLY A 552 3.32 14.53 14.46
C GLY A 552 4.65 14.59 13.74
N THR A 553 4.65 14.17 12.49
CA THR A 553 5.78 14.14 11.58
C THR A 553 5.41 14.84 10.28
N VAL A 554 6.28 15.73 9.83
CA VAL A 554 6.26 16.27 8.46
C VAL A 554 7.56 15.83 7.79
N GLU A 555 7.45 14.97 6.76
CA GLU A 555 8.61 14.43 6.09
C GLU A 555 8.53 14.63 4.58
N PHE A 556 9.63 15.14 4.00
CA PHE A 556 9.80 15.33 2.57
C PHE A 556 10.74 14.28 2.01
N ASP A 557 10.19 13.36 1.24
CA ASP A 557 10.93 12.30 0.58
C ASP A 557 11.28 12.64 -0.85
N ARG A 558 12.51 12.34 -1.24
CA ARG A 558 12.99 12.44 -2.62
C ARG A 558 13.44 11.08 -3.14
N ASP A 559 12.81 10.59 -4.20
CA ASP A 559 13.25 9.40 -4.89
C ASP A 559 14.53 9.64 -5.68
N LEU A 560 15.53 8.83 -5.43
CA LEU A 560 16.81 8.79 -6.11
C LEU A 560 16.88 7.57 -7.06
N PRO A 561 17.82 7.55 -8.04
CA PRO A 561 18.03 6.37 -8.89
C PRO A 561 18.37 5.11 -8.08
N ARG A 562 18.07 3.92 -8.65
CA ARG A 562 18.40 2.61 -8.08
C ARG A 562 17.75 2.30 -6.73
N ASN A 563 16.48 2.71 -6.55
CA ASN A 563 15.67 2.46 -5.35
C ASN A 563 16.15 3.16 -4.07
N PHE A 564 17.03 4.14 -4.18
CA PHE A 564 17.40 4.98 -3.05
C PHE A 564 16.39 6.11 -2.84
N GLY A 565 16.31 6.58 -1.60
CA GLY A 565 15.53 7.74 -1.19
C GLY A 565 16.30 8.61 -0.20
N LEU A 566 15.97 9.87 -0.15
CA LEU A 566 16.46 10.83 0.83
C LEU A 566 15.25 11.49 1.49
N ALA A 567 15.21 11.47 2.81
CA ALA A 567 14.16 12.06 3.62
C ALA A 567 14.67 13.27 4.39
N PHE A 568 13.83 14.28 4.57
CA PHE A 568 14.02 15.42 5.47
C PHE A 568 12.79 15.49 6.36
N PHE A 569 12.97 15.35 7.66
CA PHE A 569 11.86 15.30 8.58
C PHE A 569 11.93 16.36 9.68
N PHE A 570 10.75 16.71 10.15
CA PHE A 570 10.51 17.50 11.33
C PHE A 570 9.43 16.83 12.16
N ASP A 571 9.78 16.41 13.36
CA ASP A 571 8.88 15.74 14.30
C ASP A 571 8.57 16.66 15.46
N TYR A 572 7.36 16.58 15.98
CA TYR A 572 6.91 17.33 17.14
C TYR A 572 5.98 16.49 17.99
N GLY A 573 5.98 16.72 19.29
CA GLY A 573 5.01 16.06 20.16
C GLY A 573 5.50 15.75 21.55
N ASN A 574 4.61 15.14 22.32
CA ASN A 574 4.85 14.64 23.68
C ASN A 574 3.69 13.79 24.16
N ALA A 575 3.91 12.93 25.18
CA ALA A 575 2.87 12.40 26.03
C ALA A 575 2.83 13.20 27.34
N PHE A 576 1.63 13.53 27.84
CA PHE A 576 1.46 14.44 28.96
C PHE A 576 0.21 14.13 29.81
N ASN A 577 0.16 14.68 31.03
CA ASN A 577 -1.00 14.50 31.94
C ASN A 577 -1.90 15.73 32.00
N HIS A 578 -1.43 16.90 31.56
CA HIS A 578 -2.16 18.17 31.55
C HIS A 578 -1.59 19.10 30.50
N LEU A 579 -2.43 20.00 29.97
CA LEU A 579 -2.00 21.05 29.06
C LEU A 579 -1.22 22.12 29.83
N GLY A 580 0.04 22.31 29.49
CA GLY A 580 0.91 23.31 30.11
C GLY A 580 2.36 22.87 30.09
N GLN A 581 3.21 23.62 30.81
CA GLN A 581 4.62 23.24 30.94
C GLN A 581 4.69 21.92 31.73
N GLN A 582 5.46 20.98 31.19
CA GLN A 582 5.73 19.70 31.85
C GLN A 582 6.86 19.89 32.86
N GLU A 583 6.79 19.15 33.98
CA GLU A 583 7.86 19.09 34.95
C GLU A 583 8.56 17.74 34.80
N GLN A 584 9.84 17.78 34.47
CA GLN A 584 10.69 16.59 34.41
C GLN A 584 11.63 16.57 35.59
N ALA A 585 11.64 15.47 36.31
CA ALA A 585 12.61 15.24 37.37
C ALA A 585 13.99 14.98 36.75
N VAL A 586 14.96 15.81 37.11
CA VAL A 586 16.36 15.70 36.68
C VAL A 586 17.26 15.76 37.90
N TYR A 587 18.30 14.93 37.96
CA TYR A 587 19.31 15.03 39.01
C TYR A 587 20.25 16.18 38.69
N ASN A 588 20.41 17.12 39.64
CA ASN A 588 21.41 18.18 39.55
C ASN A 588 22.82 17.67 39.89
N ASN A 589 23.85 18.52 39.76
CA ASN A 589 25.23 18.16 40.12
C ASN A 589 25.43 17.85 41.62
N GLU A 590 24.45 18.14 42.47
CA GLU A 590 24.43 17.89 43.90
C GLU A 590 23.55 16.69 44.28
N GLU A 591 23.14 15.88 43.27
CA GLU A 591 22.31 14.66 43.41
C GLU A 591 20.89 14.92 43.94
N GLN A 592 20.42 16.13 43.89
CA GLN A 592 19.06 16.46 44.27
C GLN A 592 18.14 16.37 43.05
N ILE A 593 16.93 15.85 43.24
CA ILE A 593 15.89 15.88 42.23
C ILE A 593 15.43 17.33 42.05
N VAL A 594 15.70 17.89 40.91
CA VAL A 594 15.23 19.21 40.49
C VAL A 594 14.22 19.05 39.39
N TYR A 595 13.06 19.66 39.56
CA TYR A 595 12.04 19.67 38.50
C TYR A 595 12.34 20.79 37.49
N ILE A 596 12.69 20.42 36.29
CA ILE A 596 12.90 21.34 35.17
C ILE A 596 11.60 21.48 34.40
N LYS A 597 11.15 22.72 34.20
CA LYS A 597 10.00 23.02 33.35
C LYS A 597 10.39 22.87 31.88
N GLN A 598 9.67 22.02 31.18
CA GLN A 598 9.83 21.81 29.74
C GLN A 598 8.61 22.31 28.99
N PRO A 599 8.75 22.72 27.70
CA PRO A 599 7.60 23.03 26.87
C PRO A 599 6.72 21.79 26.70
N LEU A 600 5.41 22.03 26.48
CA LEU A 600 4.45 20.93 26.27
C LEU A 600 4.86 20.03 25.11
N LEU A 601 5.28 20.65 23.98
CA LEU A 601 5.72 19.92 22.81
C LEU A 601 7.25 19.95 22.73
N GLN A 602 7.81 18.81 22.42
CA GLN A 602 9.22 18.62 22.08
C GLN A 602 9.36 18.56 20.56
N TYR A 603 10.53 18.91 20.04
CA TYR A 603 10.78 19.02 18.61
C TYR A 603 12.05 18.28 18.25
N GLY A 604 12.01 17.54 17.15
CA GLY A 604 13.14 16.87 16.53
C GLY A 604 13.19 17.15 15.04
N ALA A 605 14.38 17.20 14.46
CA ALA A 605 14.52 17.30 13.01
C ALA A 605 15.73 16.49 12.55
N GLY A 606 15.71 16.08 11.29
CA GLY A 606 16.80 15.27 10.78
C GLY A 606 16.71 14.95 9.31
N ILE A 607 17.60 14.05 8.94
CA ILE A 607 17.70 13.52 7.58
C ILE A 607 17.69 12.00 7.61
N GLY A 608 17.07 11.40 6.60
CA GLY A 608 16.97 9.96 6.42
C GLY A 608 17.49 9.52 5.07
N PHE A 609 18.06 8.33 5.03
CA PHE A 609 18.45 7.64 3.81
C PHE A 609 17.70 6.32 3.73
N LEU A 610 16.99 6.12 2.63
CA LEU A 610 16.12 4.96 2.42
C LEU A 610 16.64 4.12 1.25
N PHE A 611 16.62 2.81 1.42
CA PHE A 611 16.87 1.85 0.35
C PHE A 611 15.68 0.89 0.24
N ARG A 612 14.90 1.06 -0.84
CA ARG A 612 13.63 0.36 -1.04
C ARG A 612 13.81 -0.83 -1.98
N LEU A 613 13.77 -2.03 -1.43
CA LEU A 613 13.68 -3.28 -2.20
C LEU A 613 12.22 -3.78 -2.25
N PRO A 614 11.86 -4.64 -3.22
CA PRO A 614 10.48 -5.14 -3.31
C PRO A 614 9.96 -5.84 -2.04
N VAL A 615 10.86 -6.51 -1.31
CA VAL A 615 10.55 -7.30 -0.11
C VAL A 615 11.07 -6.69 1.19
N LEU A 616 11.78 -5.56 1.11
CA LEU A 616 12.53 -5.02 2.24
C LEU A 616 12.78 -3.53 2.07
N THR A 617 12.60 -2.76 3.15
CA THR A 617 13.06 -1.38 3.22
C THR A 617 14.12 -1.27 4.31
N LEU A 618 15.25 -0.65 3.97
CA LEU A 618 16.30 -0.24 4.90
C LEU A 618 16.20 1.26 5.08
N GLY A 619 16.07 1.73 6.30
CA GLY A 619 16.10 3.12 6.68
C GLY A 619 17.29 3.43 7.60
N ILE A 620 17.93 4.56 7.39
CA ILE A 620 18.96 5.11 8.27
C ILE A 620 18.65 6.58 8.46
N ASP A 621 18.20 6.96 9.66
CA ASP A 621 17.83 8.32 9.99
C ASP A 621 18.77 8.88 11.05
N ILE A 622 19.07 10.18 10.98
CA ILE A 622 19.77 10.93 12.00
C ILE A 622 18.85 12.04 12.48
N GLY A 623 18.41 11.92 13.74
CA GLY A 623 17.51 12.88 14.38
C GLY A 623 18.22 13.69 15.46
N GLN A 624 18.09 15.01 15.41
CA GLN A 624 18.60 15.95 16.40
C GLN A 624 17.44 16.47 17.24
N PRO A 625 17.48 16.37 18.58
CA PRO A 625 16.52 17.06 19.43
C PRO A 625 16.77 18.57 19.34
N LEU A 626 15.69 19.34 19.11
CA LEU A 626 15.76 20.80 18.97
C LEU A 626 15.34 21.55 20.24
N SER A 627 14.45 20.95 21.02
CA SER A 627 13.86 21.55 22.22
C SER A 627 14.58 21.15 23.51
N ALA A 628 15.47 20.17 23.46
CA ALA A 628 16.26 19.71 24.58
C ALA A 628 17.75 19.66 24.19
N ARG A 629 18.64 19.73 25.21
CA ARG A 629 20.07 19.50 24.99
C ARG A 629 20.30 17.99 24.85
N GLY A 630 20.83 17.56 23.70
CA GLY A 630 21.13 16.17 23.41
C GLY A 630 21.97 16.02 22.16
N SER A 631 22.68 14.88 22.05
CA SER A 631 23.40 14.50 20.84
C SER A 631 22.43 13.98 19.79
N PRO A 632 22.77 14.10 18.50
CA PRO A 632 22.00 13.43 17.44
C PRO A 632 21.90 11.92 17.73
N ARG A 633 20.74 11.35 17.43
CA ARG A 633 20.50 9.90 17.52
C ARG A 633 20.45 9.30 16.13
N LEU A 634 21.06 8.13 16.00
CA LEU A 634 21.05 7.34 14.77
C LEU A 634 19.96 6.27 14.90
N TYR A 635 19.07 6.23 13.91
CA TYR A 635 18.03 5.23 13.78
C TYR A 635 18.36 4.34 12.58
N ILE A 636 18.28 3.03 12.78
CA ILE A 636 18.47 2.04 11.72
C ILE A 636 17.26 1.13 11.76
N ASN A 637 16.52 1.11 10.67
CA ASN A 637 15.34 0.29 10.50
C ASN A 637 15.57 -0.73 9.38
N PHE A 638 15.32 -1.97 9.71
CA PHE A 638 15.36 -3.10 8.80
C PHE A 638 14.04 -3.85 8.95
N SER A 639 13.07 -3.52 8.12
CA SER A 639 11.74 -4.14 8.16
C SER A 639 11.46 -4.90 6.86
N PRO A 640 11.33 -6.23 6.92
CA PRO A 640 10.83 -6.99 5.79
C PRO A 640 9.34 -6.65 5.56
N LYS A 641 8.95 -6.47 4.30
CA LYS A 641 7.53 -6.39 3.90
C LYS A 641 7.01 -7.82 3.78
N LEU A 642 6.27 -8.28 4.78
CA LEU A 642 5.59 -9.57 4.78
C LEU A 642 4.26 -9.49 4.05
#